data_7137c0d45d138ae09a338a71a185d219
#
_entry.id   7137c0d45d138ae09a338a71a185d219
#
_cell.length_a   1.000
_cell.length_b   1.000
_cell.length_c   1.000
_cell.angle_alpha   90.00
_cell.angle_beta   90.00
_cell.angle_gamma   90.00
#
_symmetry.space_group_name_H-M   'P 1'
#
loop_
_entity.id
_entity.type
_entity.pdbx_description
1 polymer ?
#
loop_
_entity_poly.entity_id
_entity_poly.type
_entity_poly.pdbx_seq_one_letter_code
_entity_poly.pdbx_strand_id
1 'polypeptide(L)'
;MTKPPLEKPHSGPHLARRSDVESYFLELFRAQIGAAPGAETELTLVAEEAQQWQYRMRLFHHGQWRERRMTIGVLGVGSGRRSQCFHVIFDTYLVVKIPPKPIADLSDYLERLEKEERIVHRLSGRCCVVPRLSAVLRRIKRFADVPDTDEPQLEARYRRWLEADPSRQRHLKIGDTFAFFMNFSRHRFLGPVLRETIWDTRRLAAAVAGEDAALVDDCAAFEQKYGSAGTALCLELNDLCAAFNDRARRVLREAAPDVVLTETETRNWLLRRAVQVPVEKGGRIGPSVAAVLTPPGDEVLAQYRSTVHRYRQLSHTEVQRRAMQKGRGPMAALGANLLDLLIWLGRHQVAMRDLKPDNLFVAGDPAQYPHFLSDPERFTIGLIDLENAVVSPSAGGAAGCQPQLGGTPAYATPSHFVPNVLLGELYDEIDQILHFQDWYAVVGILFEIVAGRRLFDRSGHMLMRWIGEIRRRGERYPVGRSDYERFNRRFWYQARAEFRARTAAADACLRPVSVPVPEMLRDCLHAYLKWRGETLRRRIDALVATGDFIGEKRLGRTLASGGVASLERLMARCRQQASPANQRIGALLQKLVLLKTAQSQRAAAEQALAAPGARIPVKALLTMMFERVAQAMRSPLRAGDAPLSPAPDRPLRGTEALLVQCTHSLS
;
A
#
# COMPACT_ATOMS: atom_id res chain seq x y z
N MET A 1 -47.80 -24.64 3.07
CA MET A 1 -46.34 -24.68 3.03
C MET A 1 -45.80 -23.32 3.47
N THR A 2 -45.51 -23.18 4.74
CA THR A 2 -44.99 -21.97 5.41
C THR A 2 -43.50 -21.86 5.14
N LYS A 3 -43.07 -20.72 4.60
CA LYS A 3 -41.63 -20.38 4.44
C LYS A 3 -40.93 -20.36 5.81
N PRO A 4 -39.72 -20.93 5.94
CA PRO A 4 -38.95 -20.81 7.16
C PRO A 4 -38.54 -19.34 7.40
N PRO A 5 -38.38 -18.91 8.65
CA PRO A 5 -37.99 -17.55 9.00
C PRO A 5 -36.55 -17.27 8.50
N LEU A 6 -36.38 -16.10 7.91
CA LEU A 6 -35.08 -15.53 7.54
C LEU A 6 -34.16 -15.50 8.77
N GLU A 7 -33.09 -16.28 8.74
CA GLU A 7 -32.01 -16.19 9.73
C GLU A 7 -31.47 -14.75 9.77
N LYS A 8 -31.41 -14.20 10.98
CA LYS A 8 -30.77 -12.91 11.24
C LYS A 8 -29.33 -12.97 10.77
N PRO A 9 -28.79 -11.92 10.12
CA PRO A 9 -27.41 -11.90 9.72
C PRO A 9 -26.54 -12.15 10.96
N HIS A 10 -25.69 -13.17 10.91
CA HIS A 10 -24.70 -13.46 11.93
C HIS A 10 -23.89 -12.19 12.20
N SER A 11 -24.00 -11.66 13.40
CA SER A 11 -23.13 -10.59 13.90
C SER A 11 -21.68 -11.08 13.77
N GLY A 12 -20.92 -10.50 12.84
CA GLY A 12 -19.55 -10.92 12.59
C GLY A 12 -18.70 -10.74 13.87
N PRO A 13 -17.61 -11.51 14.03
CA PRO A 13 -16.75 -11.49 15.22
C PRO A 13 -16.18 -10.10 15.57
N HIS A 14 -16.25 -9.14 14.66
CA HIS A 14 -15.85 -7.76 14.87
C HIS A 14 -16.84 -6.95 15.73
N LEU A 15 -18.13 -7.25 15.69
CA LEU A 15 -19.15 -6.52 16.46
C LEU A 15 -19.09 -6.86 17.95
N ALA A 16 -18.87 -8.14 18.29
CA ALA A 16 -18.73 -8.56 19.69
C ALA A 16 -17.53 -7.89 20.37
N ARG A 17 -16.38 -7.82 19.67
CA ARG A 17 -15.16 -7.20 20.24
C ARG A 17 -15.21 -5.69 20.32
N ARG A 18 -16.04 -5.01 19.53
CA ARG A 18 -16.27 -3.57 19.63
C ARG A 18 -16.93 -3.22 20.98
N SER A 19 -17.95 -3.95 21.36
CA SER A 19 -18.65 -3.73 22.65
C SER A 19 -17.71 -3.95 23.85
N ASP A 20 -16.78 -4.90 23.75
CA ASP A 20 -15.76 -5.11 24.78
C ASP A 20 -14.81 -3.89 24.91
N VAL A 21 -14.42 -3.30 23.77
CA VAL A 21 -13.60 -2.08 23.73
C VAL A 21 -14.37 -0.89 24.30
N GLU A 22 -15.63 -0.72 23.92
CA GLU A 22 -16.53 0.31 24.49
C GLU A 22 -16.61 0.22 26.01
N SER A 23 -16.89 -0.97 26.52
CA SER A 23 -16.99 -1.25 27.97
C SER A 23 -15.67 -0.99 28.68
N TYR A 24 -14.55 -1.40 28.09
CA TYR A 24 -13.23 -1.18 28.65
C TYR A 24 -12.91 0.32 28.82
N PHE A 25 -13.17 1.15 27.83
CA PHE A 25 -12.88 2.58 27.91
C PHE A 25 -13.85 3.32 28.85
N LEU A 26 -15.07 2.84 29.01
CA LEU A 26 -15.99 3.35 30.04
C LEU A 26 -15.46 3.06 31.46
N GLU A 27 -14.95 1.84 31.69
CA GLU A 27 -14.31 1.48 32.96
C GLU A 27 -13.00 2.27 33.19
N LEU A 28 -12.23 2.49 32.14
CA LEU A 28 -11.03 3.33 32.21
C LEU A 28 -11.39 4.77 32.60
N PHE A 29 -12.47 5.33 32.04
CA PHE A 29 -12.98 6.65 32.40
C PHE A 29 -13.38 6.70 33.89
N ARG A 30 -14.06 5.65 34.36
CA ARG A 30 -14.41 5.49 35.78
C ARG A 30 -13.15 5.50 36.67
N ALA A 31 -12.14 4.73 36.32
CA ALA A 31 -10.88 4.67 37.04
C ALA A 31 -10.11 6.00 37.04
N GLN A 32 -10.17 6.75 35.94
CA GLN A 32 -9.52 8.08 35.84
C GLN A 32 -10.08 9.10 36.80
N ILE A 33 -11.40 9.16 36.96
CA ILE A 33 -12.03 10.14 37.85
C ILE A 33 -12.17 9.62 39.30
N GLY A 34 -11.78 8.35 39.56
CA GLY A 34 -11.84 7.74 40.86
C GLY A 34 -13.27 7.46 41.36
N ALA A 35 -14.21 7.23 40.41
CA ALA A 35 -15.59 6.90 40.76
C ALA A 35 -15.71 5.48 41.31
N ALA A 36 -16.68 5.26 42.20
CA ALA A 36 -16.93 3.96 42.78
C ALA A 36 -17.41 2.93 41.73
N PRO A 37 -17.14 1.62 41.95
CA PRO A 37 -17.77 0.57 41.21
C PRO A 37 -19.30 0.69 41.32
N GLY A 38 -20.03 0.69 40.17
CA GLY A 38 -21.50 0.85 40.17
C GLY A 38 -21.99 2.29 40.06
N ALA A 39 -21.12 3.30 39.94
CA ALA A 39 -21.54 4.65 39.55
C ALA A 39 -22.34 4.64 38.26
N GLU A 40 -23.42 5.43 38.22
CA GLU A 40 -24.30 5.52 37.03
C GLU A 40 -23.54 5.98 35.78
N THR A 41 -23.72 5.27 34.70
CA THR A 41 -22.99 5.50 33.44
C THR A 41 -23.93 5.46 32.26
N GLU A 42 -23.68 6.36 31.29
CA GLU A 42 -24.38 6.39 30.01
C GLU A 42 -23.34 6.34 28.87
N LEU A 43 -23.58 5.48 27.90
CA LEU A 43 -22.81 5.42 26.66
C LEU A 43 -23.77 5.60 25.48
N THR A 44 -23.64 6.71 24.77
CA THR A 44 -24.51 7.04 23.66
C THR A 44 -23.71 7.12 22.36
N LEU A 45 -24.14 6.38 21.32
CA LEU A 45 -23.60 6.53 19.98
C LEU A 45 -24.08 7.85 19.38
N VAL A 46 -23.15 8.73 19.00
CA VAL A 46 -23.44 10.07 18.47
C VAL A 46 -23.39 10.09 16.96
N ALA A 47 -22.41 9.38 16.38
CA ALA A 47 -22.23 9.29 14.93
C ALA A 47 -21.61 7.95 14.54
N GLU A 48 -22.00 7.46 13.35
CA GLU A 48 -21.44 6.28 12.73
C GLU A 48 -21.03 6.62 11.30
N GLU A 49 -19.76 6.45 10.99
CA GLU A 49 -19.20 6.55 9.64
C GLU A 49 -18.58 5.20 9.28
N ALA A 50 -18.24 4.99 8.01
CA ALA A 50 -17.68 3.72 7.55
C ALA A 50 -16.52 3.23 8.45
N GLN A 51 -16.81 2.31 9.39
CA GLN A 51 -15.88 1.66 10.34
C GLN A 51 -15.32 2.57 11.43
N GLN A 52 -15.99 3.67 11.73
CA GLN A 52 -15.66 4.58 12.82
C GLN A 52 -16.94 4.97 13.56
N TRP A 53 -16.90 4.91 14.89
CA TRP A 53 -18.02 5.20 15.77
C TRP A 53 -17.62 6.26 16.77
N GLN A 54 -18.47 7.25 16.93
CA GLN A 54 -18.28 8.33 17.89
C GLN A 54 -19.27 8.17 19.03
N TYR A 55 -18.76 8.16 20.24
CA TYR A 55 -19.54 7.98 21.47
C TYR A 55 -19.44 9.20 22.35
N ARG A 56 -20.53 9.42 23.10
CA ARG A 56 -20.58 10.28 24.29
C ARG A 56 -20.66 9.35 25.49
N MET A 57 -19.68 9.46 26.38
CA MET A 57 -19.64 8.77 27.68
C MET A 57 -20.00 9.79 28.77
N ARG A 58 -20.94 9.43 29.63
CA ARG A 58 -21.30 10.23 30.79
C ARG A 58 -21.23 9.36 32.02
N LEU A 59 -20.74 9.93 33.11
CA LEU A 59 -20.57 9.24 34.39
C LEU A 59 -20.93 10.18 35.52
N PHE A 60 -21.82 9.71 36.41
CA PHE A 60 -22.25 10.49 37.57
C PHE A 60 -21.25 10.32 38.73
N HIS A 61 -20.66 11.44 39.19
CA HIS A 61 -19.65 11.45 40.23
C HIS A 61 -19.69 12.75 41.03
N HIS A 62 -19.70 12.66 42.35
CA HIS A 62 -19.82 13.80 43.28
C HIS A 62 -20.98 14.75 42.93
N GLY A 63 -22.17 14.21 42.68
CA GLY A 63 -23.37 15.00 42.40
C GLY A 63 -23.44 15.64 41.02
N GLN A 64 -22.50 15.36 40.14
CA GLN A 64 -22.42 15.94 38.79
C GLN A 64 -22.13 14.90 37.72
N TRP A 65 -22.70 15.10 36.55
CA TRP A 65 -22.36 14.35 35.37
C TRP A 65 -21.01 14.82 34.78
N ARG A 66 -20.05 13.90 34.65
CA ARG A 66 -18.81 14.09 33.93
C ARG A 66 -18.96 13.50 32.53
N GLU A 67 -18.62 14.28 31.50
CA GLU A 67 -18.76 13.86 30.11
C GLU A 67 -17.41 13.75 29.42
N ARG A 68 -17.29 12.75 28.53
CA ARG A 68 -16.16 12.59 27.63
C ARG A 68 -16.62 12.04 26.29
N ARG A 69 -15.97 12.48 25.21
CA ARG A 69 -16.15 11.88 23.87
C ARG A 69 -15.12 10.81 23.63
N MET A 70 -15.51 9.78 22.91
CA MET A 70 -14.64 8.71 22.46
C MET A 70 -14.93 8.39 21.01
N THR A 71 -13.88 8.16 20.21
CA THR A 71 -14.01 7.65 18.86
C THR A 71 -13.29 6.32 18.75
N ILE A 72 -13.96 5.30 18.26
CA ILE A 72 -13.40 3.98 17.99
C ILE A 72 -13.43 3.76 16.48
N GLY A 73 -12.32 3.33 15.89
CA GLY A 73 -12.28 2.93 14.50
C GLY A 73 -11.47 1.65 14.31
N VAL A 74 -11.83 0.85 13.30
CA VAL A 74 -11.13 -0.40 12.99
C VAL A 74 -9.93 -0.13 12.09
N LEU A 75 -8.78 -0.70 12.43
CA LEU A 75 -7.57 -0.62 11.64
C LEU A 75 -7.39 -1.86 10.78
N GLY A 76 -6.99 -1.66 9.52
CA GLY A 76 -6.55 -2.71 8.59
C GLY A 76 -7.62 -3.66 8.11
N VAL A 77 -8.78 -3.15 7.82
CA VAL A 77 -9.86 -3.90 7.17
C VAL A 77 -9.41 -4.41 5.80
N GLY A 78 -9.65 -5.70 5.55
CA GLY A 78 -9.25 -6.36 4.29
C GLY A 78 -7.82 -6.92 4.26
N SER A 79 -7.04 -6.84 5.34
CA SER A 79 -5.65 -7.34 5.39
C SER A 79 -5.51 -8.82 5.81
N GLY A 80 -6.59 -9.58 5.93
CA GLY A 80 -6.55 -11.00 6.33
C GLY A 80 -6.01 -11.27 7.74
N ARG A 81 -6.13 -10.33 8.64
CA ARG A 81 -5.48 -10.29 9.96
C ARG A 81 -5.95 -11.37 10.92
N ARG A 82 -4.99 -11.84 11.72
CA ARG A 82 -5.25 -12.69 12.88
C ARG A 82 -5.70 -11.85 14.09
N SER A 83 -5.08 -10.69 14.34
CA SER A 83 -5.40 -9.77 15.44
C SER A 83 -6.42 -8.72 15.02
N GLN A 84 -7.29 -8.31 15.95
CA GLN A 84 -8.19 -7.17 15.79
C GLN A 84 -7.49 -5.92 16.32
N CYS A 85 -7.38 -4.90 15.48
CA CYS A 85 -6.75 -3.64 15.84
C CYS A 85 -7.77 -2.51 15.73
N PHE A 86 -7.80 -1.67 16.77
CA PHE A 86 -8.64 -0.48 16.84
C PHE A 86 -7.75 0.74 17.05
N HIS A 87 -8.11 1.84 16.41
CA HIS A 87 -7.67 3.14 16.89
C HIS A 87 -8.75 3.69 17.82
N VAL A 88 -8.34 4.27 18.92
CA VAL A 88 -9.24 4.86 19.90
C VAL A 88 -8.75 6.26 20.24
N ILE A 89 -9.59 7.27 19.96
CA ILE A 89 -9.37 8.63 20.40
C ILE A 89 -10.22 8.80 21.67
N PHE A 90 -9.54 8.90 22.78
CA PHE A 90 -10.15 9.01 24.08
C PHE A 90 -9.74 10.36 24.73
N ASP A 91 -8.65 10.43 25.48
CA ASP A 91 -7.96 11.66 25.89
C ASP A 91 -6.69 11.88 25.05
N THR A 92 -6.22 10.80 24.43
CA THR A 92 -5.14 10.76 23.45
C THR A 92 -5.50 9.77 22.36
N TYR A 93 -4.68 9.70 21.33
CA TYR A 93 -4.82 8.72 20.26
C TYR A 93 -4.09 7.43 20.64
N LEU A 94 -4.86 6.36 20.84
CA LEU A 94 -4.37 5.03 21.20
C LEU A 94 -4.58 4.05 20.06
N VAL A 95 -3.66 3.12 19.88
CA VAL A 95 -3.87 1.90 19.12
C VAL A 95 -4.04 0.75 20.08
N VAL A 96 -5.13 0.00 19.91
CA VAL A 96 -5.46 -1.17 20.72
C VAL A 96 -5.42 -2.40 19.84
N LYS A 97 -4.59 -3.37 20.20
CA LYS A 97 -4.46 -4.65 19.50
C LYS A 97 -4.95 -5.78 20.38
N ILE A 98 -5.99 -6.46 19.95
CA ILE A 98 -6.55 -7.64 20.63
C ILE A 98 -6.02 -8.88 19.90
N PRO A 99 -5.30 -9.77 20.59
CA PRO A 99 -4.74 -10.98 19.97
C PRO A 99 -5.86 -11.94 19.52
N PRO A 100 -5.64 -12.72 18.45
CA PRO A 100 -6.65 -13.65 17.92
C PRO A 100 -6.87 -14.85 18.82
N LYS A 101 -5.83 -15.28 19.55
CA LYS A 101 -5.90 -16.28 20.59
C LYS A 101 -5.82 -15.54 21.93
N PRO A 102 -6.76 -15.76 22.85
CA PRO A 102 -6.74 -15.11 24.15
C PRO A 102 -5.42 -15.37 24.88
N ILE A 103 -4.86 -14.33 25.46
CA ILE A 103 -3.73 -14.41 26.39
C ILE A 103 -4.34 -14.25 27.78
N ALA A 104 -4.33 -15.33 28.54
CA ALA A 104 -4.90 -15.34 29.90
C ALA A 104 -3.84 -15.06 30.97
N ASP A 105 -2.60 -15.47 30.71
CA ASP A 105 -1.49 -15.39 31.66
C ASP A 105 -0.68 -14.11 31.48
N LEU A 106 -0.33 -13.47 32.61
CA LEU A 106 0.47 -12.25 32.65
C LEU A 106 1.91 -12.48 32.15
N SER A 107 2.48 -13.63 32.45
CA SER A 107 3.85 -13.97 32.03
C SER A 107 3.97 -14.02 30.51
N ASP A 108 3.06 -14.73 29.84
CA ASP A 108 2.99 -14.79 28.37
C ASP A 108 2.80 -13.41 27.74
N TYR A 109 1.99 -12.56 28.40
CA TYR A 109 1.76 -11.19 27.95
C TYR A 109 3.03 -10.35 28.04
N LEU A 110 3.72 -10.41 29.19
CA LEU A 110 4.95 -9.64 29.43
C LEU A 110 6.10 -10.12 28.52
N GLU A 111 6.24 -11.42 28.28
CA GLU A 111 7.25 -11.96 27.35
C GLU A 111 7.10 -11.38 25.92
N ARG A 112 5.87 -11.22 25.46
CA ARG A 112 5.59 -10.62 24.15
C ARG A 112 5.95 -9.14 24.12
N LEU A 113 5.66 -8.38 25.17
CA LEU A 113 6.09 -6.98 25.32
C LEU A 113 7.62 -6.87 25.25
N GLU A 114 8.34 -7.70 26.03
CA GLU A 114 9.80 -7.72 26.06
C GLU A 114 10.43 -8.07 24.71
N LYS A 115 9.78 -8.97 23.94
CA LYS A 115 10.25 -9.31 22.60
C LYS A 115 10.25 -8.10 21.68
N GLU A 116 9.15 -7.33 21.64
CA GLU A 116 9.07 -6.13 20.83
C GLU A 116 10.03 -5.04 21.34
N GLU A 117 10.17 -4.89 22.64
CA GLU A 117 11.07 -3.92 23.27
C GLU A 117 12.56 -4.21 22.92
N ARG A 118 12.98 -5.47 22.92
CA ARG A 118 14.33 -5.88 22.48
C ARG A 118 14.62 -5.48 21.03
N ILE A 119 13.63 -5.58 20.15
CA ILE A 119 13.77 -5.15 18.75
C ILE A 119 13.89 -3.62 18.68
N VAL A 120 13.07 -2.88 19.44
CA VAL A 120 13.15 -1.42 19.51
C VAL A 120 14.52 -0.96 20.02
N HIS A 121 15.03 -1.60 21.06
CA HIS A 121 16.35 -1.28 21.58
C HIS A 121 17.44 -1.46 20.52
N ARG A 122 17.34 -2.50 19.70
CA ARG A 122 18.26 -2.72 18.58
C ARG A 122 18.08 -1.68 17.47
N LEU A 123 16.86 -1.21 17.24
CA LEU A 123 16.53 -0.15 16.29
C LEU A 123 16.64 1.26 16.90
N SER A 124 17.47 1.43 17.93
CA SER A 124 17.66 2.72 18.60
C SER A 124 17.97 3.85 17.60
N GLY A 125 17.35 5.03 17.82
CA GLY A 125 17.46 6.17 16.90
C GLY A 125 16.37 6.25 15.84
N ARG A 126 15.50 5.22 15.69
CA ARG A 126 14.28 5.31 14.88
C ARG A 126 13.03 5.38 15.75
N CYS A 127 12.04 6.11 15.26
CA CYS A 127 10.75 6.19 15.94
C CYS A 127 9.99 4.86 15.77
N CYS A 128 9.83 4.14 16.89
CA CYS A 128 9.05 2.91 16.95
C CYS A 128 7.94 3.06 17.99
N VAL A 129 6.73 2.65 17.63
CA VAL A 129 5.59 2.60 18.53
C VAL A 129 5.34 1.14 18.88
N VAL A 130 5.53 0.80 20.15
CA VAL A 130 5.34 -0.54 20.68
C VAL A 130 4.36 -0.52 21.84
N PRO A 131 3.73 -1.66 22.16
CA PRO A 131 2.87 -1.78 23.30
C PRO A 131 3.64 -1.50 24.59
N ARG A 132 3.00 -0.74 25.49
CA ARG A 132 3.56 -0.41 26.81
C ARG A 132 2.49 -0.42 27.87
N LEU A 133 2.85 -0.82 29.08
CA LEU A 133 1.98 -0.75 30.26
C LEU A 133 1.61 0.70 30.58
N SER A 134 2.57 1.60 30.45
CA SER A 134 2.40 3.04 30.67
C SER A 134 1.35 3.69 29.76
N ALA A 135 1.12 3.15 28.56
CA ALA A 135 0.15 3.68 27.60
C ALA A 135 -1.27 3.79 28.20
N VAL A 136 -1.62 2.92 29.15
CA VAL A 136 -2.91 2.91 29.85
C VAL A 136 -2.77 3.20 31.34
N LEU A 137 -1.78 2.61 32.03
CA LEU A 137 -1.73 2.70 33.50
C LEU A 137 -1.46 4.12 34.00
N ARG A 138 -0.74 4.95 33.24
CA ARG A 138 -0.58 6.39 33.54
C ARG A 138 -1.90 7.14 33.62
N ARG A 139 -2.98 6.61 33.02
CA ARG A 139 -4.29 7.27 32.95
C ARG A 139 -5.16 7.00 34.15
N ILE A 140 -4.76 6.07 35.01
CA ILE A 140 -5.48 5.74 36.24
C ILE A 140 -5.09 6.77 37.31
N LYS A 141 -6.07 7.40 37.97
CA LYS A 141 -5.88 8.47 38.96
C LYS A 141 -4.77 8.19 39.99
N ARG A 142 -4.65 6.94 40.43
CA ARG A 142 -3.62 6.50 41.40
C ARG A 142 -2.18 6.74 40.95
N PHE A 143 -1.93 6.92 39.63
CA PHE A 143 -0.62 7.11 39.06
C PHE A 143 -0.45 8.48 38.37
N ALA A 144 -1.46 9.36 38.42
CA ALA A 144 -1.41 10.67 37.81
C ALA A 144 -0.33 11.59 38.40
N ASP A 145 0.01 11.36 39.66
CA ASP A 145 0.96 12.17 40.44
C ASP A 145 2.39 11.57 40.46
N VAL A 146 2.66 10.55 39.61
CA VAL A 146 4.01 9.99 39.53
C VAL A 146 4.87 10.94 38.71
N PRO A 147 6.01 11.46 39.26
CA PRO A 147 6.93 12.30 38.52
C PRO A 147 7.36 11.65 37.20
N ASP A 148 7.71 12.46 36.23
CA ASP A 148 8.23 12.02 34.93
C ASP A 148 9.57 11.28 35.14
N THR A 149 9.46 10.02 35.49
CA THR A 149 10.59 9.10 35.64
C THR A 149 10.94 8.53 34.27
N ASP A 150 12.19 8.15 34.12
CA ASP A 150 12.68 7.41 32.96
C ASP A 150 11.72 6.25 32.58
N GLU A 151 11.36 6.15 31.29
CA GLU A 151 10.34 5.23 30.80
C GLU A 151 10.59 3.76 31.22
N PRO A 152 11.82 3.21 31.12
CA PRO A 152 12.13 1.86 31.59
C PRO A 152 11.86 1.63 33.09
N GLN A 153 12.17 2.61 33.93
CA GLN A 153 11.90 2.53 35.37
C GLN A 153 10.41 2.53 35.67
N LEU A 154 9.65 3.30 34.89
CA LEU A 154 8.19 3.36 34.99
C LEU A 154 7.55 2.03 34.57
N GLU A 155 7.97 1.44 33.47
CA GLU A 155 7.50 0.13 33.02
C GLU A 155 7.81 -0.96 34.07
N ALA A 156 9.02 -0.98 34.63
CA ALA A 156 9.40 -1.91 35.70
C ALA A 156 8.55 -1.74 36.94
N ARG A 157 8.16 -0.49 37.30
CA ARG A 157 7.26 -0.20 38.42
C ARG A 157 5.85 -0.72 38.15
N TYR A 158 5.30 -0.53 36.95
CA TYR A 158 3.99 -1.04 36.56
C TYR A 158 3.94 -2.57 36.56
N ARG A 159 5.01 -3.21 36.08
CA ARG A 159 5.16 -4.67 36.10
C ARG A 159 5.04 -5.19 37.53
N ARG A 160 5.87 -4.70 38.46
CA ARG A 160 5.82 -5.10 39.90
C ARG A 160 4.44 -4.85 40.51
N TRP A 161 3.78 -3.76 40.13
CA TRP A 161 2.44 -3.45 40.63
C TRP A 161 1.39 -4.45 40.14
N LEU A 162 1.47 -4.92 38.89
CA LEU A 162 0.56 -5.93 38.33
C LEU A 162 0.83 -7.33 38.92
N GLU A 163 2.09 -7.68 39.14
CA GLU A 163 2.50 -8.97 39.72
C GLU A 163 2.07 -9.09 41.18
N ALA A 164 2.07 -7.98 41.91
CA ALA A 164 1.72 -7.96 43.34
C ALA A 164 0.23 -8.25 43.64
N ASP A 165 -0.66 -8.10 42.63
CA ASP A 165 -2.10 -8.30 42.84
C ASP A 165 -2.80 -8.61 41.49
N PRO A 166 -3.25 -9.87 41.29
CA PRO A 166 -3.91 -10.29 40.07
C PRO A 166 -5.17 -9.49 39.69
N SER A 167 -5.86 -8.90 40.70
CA SER A 167 -7.06 -8.10 40.44
C SER A 167 -6.78 -6.85 39.59
N ARG A 168 -5.53 -6.37 39.61
CA ARG A 168 -5.06 -5.18 38.86
C ARG A 168 -4.89 -5.44 37.38
N GLN A 169 -4.72 -6.70 37.01
CA GLN A 169 -4.53 -7.11 35.63
C GLN A 169 -5.75 -6.80 34.73
N ARG A 170 -6.93 -6.63 35.33
CA ARG A 170 -8.15 -6.20 34.63
C ARG A 170 -7.97 -4.89 33.84
N HIS A 171 -7.04 -4.03 34.25
CA HIS A 171 -6.76 -2.77 33.60
C HIS A 171 -6.04 -2.93 32.24
N LEU A 172 -5.58 -4.14 31.92
CA LEU A 172 -4.95 -4.50 30.65
C LEU A 172 -5.77 -5.50 29.85
N LYS A 173 -6.95 -5.93 30.35
CA LYS A 173 -7.79 -6.92 29.68
C LYS A 173 -8.99 -6.27 29.01
N ILE A 174 -9.27 -6.72 27.78
CA ILE A 174 -10.50 -6.41 27.05
C ILE A 174 -11.24 -7.74 26.89
N GLY A 175 -12.42 -7.86 27.48
CA GLY A 175 -13.03 -9.15 27.73
C GLY A 175 -12.12 -10.03 28.60
N ASP A 176 -11.89 -11.27 28.19
CA ASP A 176 -11.08 -12.23 28.96
C ASP A 176 -9.60 -12.29 28.52
N THR A 177 -9.15 -11.38 27.65
CA THR A 177 -7.79 -11.41 27.11
C THR A 177 -7.01 -10.14 27.39
N PHE A 178 -5.70 -10.30 27.67
CA PHE A 178 -4.78 -9.17 27.64
C PHE A 178 -4.78 -8.52 26.26
N ALA A 179 -4.89 -7.19 26.20
CA ALA A 179 -4.80 -6.36 25.01
C ALA A 179 -3.51 -5.54 25.03
N PHE A 180 -2.99 -5.24 23.87
CA PHE A 180 -1.80 -4.43 23.69
C PHE A 180 -2.20 -2.98 23.40
N PHE A 181 -1.67 -2.03 24.19
CA PHE A 181 -1.97 -0.62 24.11
C PHE A 181 -0.73 0.17 23.70
N MET A 182 -0.89 1.01 22.69
CA MET A 182 0.18 1.84 22.12
C MET A 182 -0.26 3.30 22.08
N ASN A 183 0.57 4.21 22.58
CA ASN A 183 0.29 5.65 22.46
C ASN A 183 0.69 6.14 21.06
N PHE A 184 -0.25 6.70 20.31
CA PHE A 184 -0.08 7.13 18.92
C PHE A 184 -0.35 8.63 18.70
N SER A 185 -0.48 9.41 19.75
CA SER A 185 -0.98 10.80 19.74
C SER A 185 -0.24 11.77 18.84
N ARG A 186 1.02 11.49 18.51
CA ARG A 186 1.89 12.40 17.74
C ARG A 186 2.12 11.95 16.29
N HIS A 187 1.44 10.89 15.85
CA HIS A 187 1.76 10.23 14.59
C HIS A 187 0.55 10.07 13.71
N ARG A 188 0.79 9.85 12.42
CA ARG A 188 -0.25 9.52 11.45
C ARG A 188 0.18 8.31 10.64
N PHE A 189 -0.69 7.33 10.51
CA PHE A 189 -0.44 6.17 9.66
C PHE A 189 -0.20 6.58 8.21
N LEU A 190 0.74 5.89 7.55
CA LEU A 190 1.08 6.17 6.14
C LEU A 190 -0.12 5.98 5.22
N GLY A 191 -0.94 4.94 5.43
CA GLY A 191 -2.13 4.69 4.61
C GLY A 191 -3.11 5.86 4.56
N PRO A 192 -3.61 6.40 5.70
CA PRO A 192 -4.37 7.65 5.75
C PRO A 192 -3.65 8.84 5.11
N VAL A 193 -2.36 9.06 5.39
CA VAL A 193 -1.57 10.15 4.77
C VAL A 193 -1.61 10.07 3.24
N LEU A 194 -1.45 8.87 2.67
CA LEU A 194 -1.55 8.69 1.23
C LEU A 194 -2.94 9.04 0.70
N ARG A 195 -4.00 8.57 1.32
CA ARG A 195 -5.38 8.78 0.85
C ARG A 195 -5.88 10.20 1.02
N GLU A 196 -5.57 10.83 2.15
CA GLU A 196 -6.17 12.10 2.57
C GLU A 196 -5.35 13.31 2.11
N THR A 197 -4.04 13.16 1.94
CA THR A 197 -3.14 14.28 1.63
C THR A 197 -2.61 14.22 0.21
N ILE A 198 -2.13 13.05 -0.24
CA ILE A 198 -1.48 12.90 -1.54
C ILE A 198 -2.51 12.58 -2.62
N TRP A 199 -3.41 11.62 -2.34
CA TRP A 199 -4.41 11.12 -3.28
C TRP A 199 -5.83 11.54 -2.88
N ASP A 200 -6.01 12.78 -2.38
CA ASP A 200 -7.34 13.35 -2.15
C ASP A 200 -8.03 13.64 -3.50
N THR A 201 -8.32 12.55 -4.20
CA THR A 201 -8.95 12.60 -5.52
C THR A 201 -10.38 13.13 -5.47
N ARG A 202 -11.07 13.03 -4.33
CA ARG A 202 -12.44 13.55 -4.18
C ARG A 202 -12.48 15.08 -4.24
N ARG A 203 -11.62 15.73 -3.46
CA ARG A 203 -11.52 17.19 -3.46
C ARG A 203 -11.04 17.73 -4.80
N LEU A 204 -10.07 17.07 -5.43
CA LEU A 204 -9.60 17.43 -6.76
C LEU A 204 -10.68 17.22 -7.83
N ALA A 205 -11.43 16.12 -7.78
CA ALA A 205 -12.53 15.86 -8.70
C ALA A 205 -13.66 16.89 -8.54
N ALA A 206 -13.96 17.30 -7.30
CA ALA A 206 -14.91 18.40 -7.05
C ALA A 206 -14.45 19.72 -7.66
N ALA A 207 -13.16 20.06 -7.53
CA ALA A 207 -12.57 21.26 -8.10
C ALA A 207 -12.58 21.21 -9.64
N VAL A 208 -12.17 20.08 -10.25
CA VAL A 208 -12.19 19.87 -11.70
C VAL A 208 -13.62 20.00 -12.24
N ALA A 209 -14.61 19.36 -11.61
CA ALA A 209 -16.00 19.44 -12.03
C ALA A 209 -16.57 20.86 -11.93
N GLY A 210 -16.17 21.64 -10.89
CA GLY A 210 -16.55 23.04 -10.73
C GLY A 210 -15.98 23.93 -11.82
N GLU A 211 -14.72 23.75 -12.17
CA GLU A 211 -14.08 24.47 -13.28
C GLU A 211 -14.72 24.08 -14.62
N ASP A 212 -14.96 22.78 -14.85
CA ASP A 212 -15.60 22.32 -16.08
C ASP A 212 -17.00 22.90 -16.25
N ALA A 213 -17.78 23.02 -15.17
CA ALA A 213 -19.09 23.65 -15.19
C ALA A 213 -19.06 25.11 -15.64
N ALA A 214 -17.96 25.82 -15.36
CA ALA A 214 -17.75 27.18 -15.82
C ALA A 214 -17.24 27.27 -17.28
N LEU A 215 -16.62 26.18 -17.77
CA LEU A 215 -16.02 26.14 -19.11
C LEU A 215 -16.92 25.48 -20.18
N VAL A 216 -18.04 24.89 -19.81
CA VAL A 216 -18.94 24.17 -20.75
C VAL A 216 -19.41 25.05 -21.89
N ASP A 217 -19.57 26.39 -21.68
CA ASP A 217 -19.98 27.34 -22.71
C ASP A 217 -18.80 27.85 -23.56
N ASP A 218 -17.55 27.62 -23.14
CA ASP A 218 -16.33 28.04 -23.83
C ASP A 218 -15.54 26.84 -24.35
N CYS A 219 -15.89 26.36 -25.53
CA CYS A 219 -15.22 25.22 -26.16
C CYS A 219 -13.73 25.46 -26.42
N ALA A 220 -13.29 26.72 -26.60
CA ALA A 220 -11.88 27.01 -26.81
C ALA A 220 -11.08 26.86 -25.52
N ALA A 221 -11.58 27.37 -24.38
CA ALA A 221 -10.96 27.16 -23.09
C ALA A 221 -11.00 25.68 -22.67
N PHE A 222 -12.07 24.95 -22.99
CA PHE A 222 -12.19 23.53 -22.73
C PHE A 222 -11.19 22.72 -23.58
N GLU A 223 -10.98 23.09 -24.84
CA GLU A 223 -9.94 22.51 -25.70
C GLU A 223 -8.53 22.81 -25.18
N GLN A 224 -8.26 24.02 -24.73
CA GLN A 224 -6.97 24.35 -24.11
C GLN A 224 -6.68 23.47 -22.89
N LYS A 225 -7.71 23.14 -22.10
CA LYS A 225 -7.58 22.30 -20.90
C LYS A 225 -7.38 20.83 -21.25
N TYR A 226 -8.09 20.31 -22.24
CA TYR A 226 -8.22 18.88 -22.51
C TYR A 226 -7.70 18.41 -23.88
N GLY A 227 -7.21 19.34 -24.70
CA GLY A 227 -6.78 19.07 -26.07
C GLY A 227 -7.95 18.90 -27.03
N SER A 228 -7.64 18.55 -28.28
CA SER A 228 -8.64 18.42 -29.37
C SER A 228 -9.77 17.42 -29.08
N ALA A 229 -9.53 16.39 -28.27
CA ALA A 229 -10.57 15.47 -27.81
C ALA A 229 -11.62 16.16 -26.91
N GLY A 230 -11.27 17.31 -26.31
CA GLY A 230 -12.15 18.09 -25.46
C GLY A 230 -13.25 18.82 -26.23
N THR A 231 -12.98 19.32 -27.45
CA THR A 231 -13.94 20.16 -28.19
C THR A 231 -15.26 19.45 -28.48
N ALA A 232 -15.21 18.23 -29.04
CA ALA A 232 -16.42 17.44 -29.28
C ALA A 232 -17.17 17.09 -27.99
N LEU A 233 -16.44 16.80 -26.93
CA LEU A 233 -17.03 16.50 -25.62
C LEU A 233 -17.66 17.75 -24.99
N CYS A 234 -17.08 18.93 -25.19
CA CYS A 234 -17.64 20.21 -24.69
C CYS A 234 -19.06 20.45 -25.23
N LEU A 235 -19.24 20.28 -26.55
CA LEU A 235 -20.55 20.44 -27.18
C LEU A 235 -21.59 19.43 -26.60
N GLU A 236 -21.21 18.18 -26.48
CA GLU A 236 -22.09 17.17 -25.89
C GLU A 236 -22.40 17.41 -24.40
N LEU A 237 -21.43 17.96 -23.64
CA LEU A 237 -21.66 18.35 -22.24
C LEU A 237 -22.60 19.58 -22.15
N ASN A 238 -22.50 20.50 -23.09
CA ASN A 238 -23.42 21.63 -23.19
C ASN A 238 -24.86 21.16 -23.40
N ASP A 239 -25.09 20.28 -24.36
CA ASP A 239 -26.40 19.65 -24.61
C ASP A 239 -26.93 18.92 -23.37
N LEU A 240 -26.08 18.12 -22.72
CA LEU A 240 -26.42 17.42 -21.47
C LEU A 240 -26.81 18.40 -20.35
N CYS A 241 -26.05 19.47 -20.17
CA CYS A 241 -26.31 20.50 -19.16
C CYS A 241 -27.58 21.30 -19.46
N ALA A 242 -27.84 21.66 -20.72
CA ALA A 242 -29.06 22.31 -21.15
C ALA A 242 -30.30 21.44 -20.86
N ALA A 243 -30.26 20.16 -21.26
CA ALA A 243 -31.34 19.20 -20.99
C ALA A 243 -31.61 19.04 -19.48
N PHE A 244 -30.57 19.10 -18.65
CA PHE A 244 -30.74 19.07 -17.20
C PHE A 244 -31.31 20.37 -16.64
N ASN A 245 -30.80 21.51 -17.07
CA ASN A 245 -31.26 22.83 -16.59
C ASN A 245 -32.77 23.03 -16.84
N ASP A 246 -33.29 22.62 -18.00
CA ASP A 246 -34.72 22.69 -18.30
C ASP A 246 -35.57 21.85 -17.36
N ARG A 247 -35.11 20.61 -17.07
CA ARG A 247 -35.80 19.71 -16.12
C ARG A 247 -35.69 20.23 -14.69
N ALA A 248 -34.50 20.66 -14.27
CA ALA A 248 -34.23 21.21 -12.95
C ALA A 248 -35.10 22.43 -12.64
N ARG A 249 -35.21 23.38 -13.58
CA ARG A 249 -36.05 24.56 -13.45
C ARG A 249 -37.55 24.22 -13.29
N ARG A 250 -38.02 23.14 -13.95
CA ARG A 250 -39.42 22.69 -13.84
C ARG A 250 -39.65 22.10 -12.46
N VAL A 251 -38.81 21.17 -12.03
CA VAL A 251 -38.99 20.46 -10.74
C VAL A 251 -38.80 21.40 -9.56
N LEU A 252 -37.86 22.35 -9.64
CA LEU A 252 -37.64 23.35 -8.57
C LEU A 252 -38.83 24.31 -8.44
N ARG A 253 -39.45 24.76 -9.53
CA ARG A 253 -40.66 25.57 -9.46
C ARG A 253 -41.82 24.88 -8.73
N GLU A 254 -41.92 23.56 -8.86
CA GLU A 254 -42.98 22.79 -8.22
C GLU A 254 -42.66 22.43 -6.76
N ALA A 255 -41.43 22.03 -6.46
CA ALA A 255 -41.08 21.42 -5.16
C ALA A 255 -40.32 22.40 -4.23
N ALA A 256 -39.71 23.49 -4.76
CA ALA A 256 -38.90 24.44 -3.99
C ALA A 256 -38.93 25.85 -4.65
N PRO A 257 -40.11 26.53 -4.71
CA PRO A 257 -40.29 27.78 -5.46
C PRO A 257 -39.40 28.92 -4.96
N ASP A 258 -39.00 28.92 -3.70
CA ASP A 258 -38.14 29.94 -3.10
C ASP A 258 -36.65 29.75 -3.43
N VAL A 259 -36.28 28.68 -4.11
CA VAL A 259 -34.90 28.38 -4.46
C VAL A 259 -34.61 28.78 -5.90
N VAL A 260 -33.79 29.82 -6.04
CA VAL A 260 -33.28 30.27 -7.35
C VAL A 260 -31.80 29.82 -7.47
N LEU A 261 -31.54 28.91 -8.40
CA LEU A 261 -30.18 28.44 -8.73
C LEU A 261 -29.75 29.04 -10.07
N THR A 262 -28.48 29.42 -10.15
CA THR A 262 -27.84 29.81 -11.41
C THR A 262 -27.57 28.59 -12.29
N GLU A 263 -27.42 28.78 -13.58
CA GLU A 263 -27.05 27.68 -14.49
C GLU A 263 -25.71 27.06 -14.12
N THR A 264 -24.75 27.86 -13.68
CA THR A 264 -23.44 27.34 -13.23
C THR A 264 -23.57 26.46 -11.98
N GLU A 265 -24.45 26.81 -11.03
CA GLU A 265 -24.68 25.98 -9.83
C GLU A 265 -25.32 24.64 -10.18
N THR A 266 -26.32 24.64 -11.08
CA THR A 266 -26.97 23.40 -11.54
C THR A 266 -26.01 22.53 -12.35
N ARG A 267 -25.22 23.11 -13.25
CA ARG A 267 -24.16 22.42 -14.01
C ARG A 267 -23.11 21.80 -13.10
N ASN A 268 -22.59 22.58 -12.15
CA ASN A 268 -21.62 22.09 -11.17
C ASN A 268 -22.17 20.90 -10.37
N TRP A 269 -23.41 20.97 -9.92
CA TRP A 269 -24.05 19.88 -9.23
C TRP A 269 -24.14 18.63 -10.11
N LEU A 270 -24.58 18.77 -11.37
CA LEU A 270 -24.72 17.66 -12.31
C LEU A 270 -23.36 17.02 -12.66
N LEU A 271 -22.35 17.84 -12.96
CA LEU A 271 -21.00 17.33 -13.31
C LEU A 271 -20.32 16.67 -12.12
N ARG A 272 -20.47 17.19 -10.88
CA ARG A 272 -20.03 16.49 -9.66
C ARG A 272 -20.72 15.14 -9.50
N ARG A 273 -22.03 15.06 -9.75
CA ARG A 273 -22.77 13.80 -9.72
C ARG A 273 -22.28 12.85 -10.84
N ALA A 274 -22.04 13.36 -12.03
CA ALA A 274 -21.46 12.59 -13.13
C ALA A 274 -20.14 11.91 -12.73
N VAL A 275 -19.26 12.58 -12.01
CA VAL A 275 -18.00 12.03 -11.51
C VAL A 275 -18.09 11.39 -10.11
N GLN A 276 -19.29 11.20 -9.58
CA GLN A 276 -19.59 10.55 -8.30
C GLN A 276 -18.93 11.23 -7.07
N VAL A 277 -18.86 12.55 -7.08
CA VAL A 277 -18.38 13.34 -5.95
C VAL A 277 -19.58 13.82 -5.12
N PRO A 278 -19.55 13.62 -3.78
CA PRO A 278 -20.61 14.14 -2.90
C PRO A 278 -20.74 15.66 -2.97
N VAL A 279 -21.96 16.15 -2.82
CA VAL A 279 -22.22 17.59 -2.69
C VAL A 279 -21.70 18.05 -1.33
N GLU A 280 -20.93 19.13 -1.29
CA GLU A 280 -20.39 19.70 -0.06
C GLU A 280 -21.51 20.26 0.84
N LYS A 281 -21.41 20.01 2.14
CA LYS A 281 -22.27 20.65 3.15
C LYS A 281 -21.89 22.12 3.22
N GLY A 282 -22.80 23.02 2.81
CA GLY A 282 -22.59 24.47 2.93
C GLY A 282 -22.81 25.32 1.67
N GLY A 283 -23.09 24.69 0.52
CA GLY A 283 -23.52 25.41 -0.70
C GLY A 283 -25.02 25.75 -0.71
N ARG A 284 -25.46 26.59 -1.67
CA ARG A 284 -26.91 26.92 -1.88
C ARG A 284 -27.74 25.65 -2.15
N ILE A 285 -27.13 24.59 -2.69
CA ILE A 285 -27.80 23.31 -2.89
C ILE A 285 -27.67 22.48 -1.61
N GLY A 286 -28.56 22.70 -0.66
CA GLY A 286 -28.69 21.90 0.56
C GLY A 286 -29.24 20.49 0.30
N PRO A 287 -29.28 19.62 1.31
CA PRO A 287 -29.74 18.24 1.16
C PRO A 287 -31.16 18.09 0.59
N SER A 288 -32.06 18.99 0.97
CA SER A 288 -33.46 19.02 0.47
C SER A 288 -33.52 19.32 -1.03
N VAL A 289 -32.78 20.36 -1.48
CA VAL A 289 -32.70 20.75 -2.88
C VAL A 289 -31.99 19.67 -3.71
N ALA A 290 -30.94 19.08 -3.17
CA ALA A 290 -30.24 17.96 -3.81
C ALA A 290 -31.15 16.74 -3.98
N ALA A 291 -32.04 16.46 -3.02
CA ALA A 291 -33.01 15.38 -3.14
C ALA A 291 -34.01 15.62 -4.29
N VAL A 292 -34.44 16.86 -4.48
CA VAL A 292 -35.33 17.28 -5.59
C VAL A 292 -34.64 17.17 -6.95
N LEU A 293 -33.36 17.53 -7.04
CA LEU A 293 -32.57 17.49 -8.28
C LEU A 293 -32.07 16.07 -8.66
N THR A 294 -32.08 15.13 -7.71
CA THR A 294 -31.54 13.79 -7.92
C THR A 294 -32.25 12.99 -9.01
N PRO A 295 -33.60 12.83 -9.01
CA PRO A 295 -34.28 12.05 -10.05
C PRO A 295 -34.05 12.61 -11.47
N PRO A 296 -34.28 13.89 -11.77
CA PRO A 296 -34.04 14.43 -13.11
C PRO A 296 -32.55 14.39 -13.51
N GLY A 297 -31.62 14.49 -12.55
CA GLY A 297 -30.20 14.34 -12.81
C GLY A 297 -29.83 12.93 -13.24
N ASP A 298 -30.33 11.91 -12.55
CA ASP A 298 -30.07 10.51 -12.88
C ASP A 298 -30.66 10.11 -14.24
N GLU A 299 -31.85 10.61 -14.58
CA GLU A 299 -32.46 10.40 -15.89
C GLU A 299 -31.60 10.99 -17.02
N VAL A 300 -31.13 12.23 -16.86
CA VAL A 300 -30.29 12.89 -17.87
C VAL A 300 -28.94 12.16 -17.99
N LEU A 301 -28.28 11.84 -16.87
CA LEU A 301 -27.02 11.09 -16.90
C LEU A 301 -27.19 9.70 -17.54
N ALA A 302 -28.35 9.07 -17.37
CA ALA A 302 -28.67 7.81 -18.01
C ALA A 302 -28.93 7.97 -19.52
N GLN A 303 -29.58 9.05 -19.94
CA GLN A 303 -29.82 9.39 -21.35
C GLN A 303 -28.50 9.63 -22.11
N TYR A 304 -27.54 10.31 -21.49
CA TYR A 304 -26.24 10.71 -22.08
C TYR A 304 -25.08 9.80 -21.64
N ARG A 305 -25.30 8.49 -21.46
CA ARG A 305 -24.30 7.54 -20.90
C ARG A 305 -22.93 7.58 -21.57
N SER A 306 -22.86 7.70 -22.89
CA SER A 306 -21.60 7.72 -23.63
C SER A 306 -20.79 8.97 -23.33
N THR A 307 -21.45 10.13 -23.31
CA THR A 307 -20.84 11.43 -22.96
C THR A 307 -20.36 11.43 -21.51
N VAL A 308 -21.18 10.94 -20.57
CA VAL A 308 -20.81 10.81 -19.17
C VAL A 308 -19.60 9.89 -18.99
N HIS A 309 -19.54 8.77 -19.74
CA HIS A 309 -18.39 7.86 -19.67
C HIS A 309 -17.11 8.54 -20.15
N ARG A 310 -17.12 9.24 -21.27
CA ARG A 310 -15.98 9.97 -21.80
C ARG A 310 -15.56 11.10 -20.86
N TYR A 311 -16.52 11.86 -20.33
CA TYR A 311 -16.26 12.90 -19.33
C TYR A 311 -15.58 12.34 -18.07
N ARG A 312 -16.08 11.22 -17.52
CA ARG A 312 -15.45 10.54 -16.37
C ARG A 312 -13.99 10.18 -16.66
N GLN A 313 -13.71 9.65 -17.84
CA GLN A 313 -12.32 9.30 -18.21
C GLN A 313 -11.42 10.54 -18.27
N LEU A 314 -11.90 11.60 -18.91
CA LEU A 314 -11.16 12.84 -19.07
C LEU A 314 -10.93 13.55 -17.74
N SER A 315 -11.97 13.70 -16.94
CA SER A 315 -11.92 14.27 -15.58
C SER A 315 -10.99 13.45 -14.68
N HIS A 316 -11.07 12.11 -14.73
CA HIS A 316 -10.18 11.24 -13.97
C HIS A 316 -8.71 11.44 -14.34
N THR A 317 -8.40 11.56 -15.64
CA THR A 317 -7.04 11.82 -16.13
C THR A 317 -6.52 13.17 -15.61
N GLU A 318 -7.36 14.21 -15.65
CA GLU A 318 -7.01 15.54 -15.15
C GLU A 318 -6.81 15.57 -13.63
N VAL A 319 -7.68 14.88 -12.89
CA VAL A 319 -7.55 14.71 -11.43
C VAL A 319 -6.23 14.00 -11.10
N GLN A 320 -5.88 12.94 -11.81
CA GLN A 320 -4.60 12.26 -11.63
C GLN A 320 -3.42 13.17 -11.95
N ARG A 321 -3.48 13.92 -13.05
CA ARG A 321 -2.43 14.88 -13.42
C ARG A 321 -2.21 15.93 -12.32
N ARG A 322 -3.28 16.50 -11.77
CA ARG A 322 -3.21 17.50 -10.68
C ARG A 322 -2.71 16.88 -9.37
N ALA A 323 -3.20 15.71 -9.02
CA ALA A 323 -2.71 14.97 -7.85
C ALA A 323 -1.19 14.74 -7.94
N MET A 324 -0.71 14.34 -9.12
CA MET A 324 0.72 14.17 -9.38
C MET A 324 1.51 15.47 -9.29
N GLN A 325 1.01 16.56 -9.86
CA GLN A 325 1.70 17.86 -9.79
C GLN A 325 1.83 18.34 -8.34
N LYS A 326 0.76 18.26 -7.57
CA LYS A 326 0.73 18.66 -6.15
C LYS A 326 1.50 17.71 -5.25
N GLY A 327 1.39 16.39 -5.50
CA GLY A 327 1.94 15.34 -4.66
C GLY A 327 3.40 14.99 -4.94
N ARG A 328 4.02 15.50 -6.02
CA ARG A 328 5.36 15.10 -6.45
C ARG A 328 6.43 15.26 -5.38
N GLY A 329 6.46 16.41 -4.68
CA GLY A 329 7.37 16.65 -3.56
C GLY A 329 7.18 15.67 -2.41
N PRO A 330 5.96 15.60 -1.83
CA PRO A 330 5.64 14.62 -0.80
C PRO A 330 5.90 13.18 -1.18
N MET A 331 5.56 12.76 -2.41
CA MET A 331 5.85 11.39 -2.89
C MET A 331 7.35 11.08 -2.91
N ALA A 332 8.16 12.05 -3.37
CA ALA A 332 9.60 11.90 -3.42
C ALA A 332 10.22 11.84 -2.02
N ALA A 333 9.75 12.68 -1.10
CA ALA A 333 10.22 12.72 0.28
C ALA A 333 9.82 11.45 1.07
N LEU A 334 8.57 10.99 0.92
CA LEU A 334 8.13 9.72 1.50
C LEU A 334 8.92 8.53 0.94
N GLY A 335 9.19 8.53 -0.37
CA GLY A 335 10.02 7.52 -1.01
C GLY A 335 11.44 7.51 -0.44
N ALA A 336 12.07 8.67 -0.26
CA ALA A 336 13.40 8.80 0.34
C ALA A 336 13.44 8.22 1.76
N ASN A 337 12.52 8.66 2.63
CA ASN A 337 12.43 8.16 4.00
C ASN A 337 12.12 6.66 4.10
N LEU A 338 11.36 6.12 3.16
CA LEU A 338 11.09 4.68 3.09
C LEU A 338 12.36 3.87 2.72
N LEU A 339 13.17 4.40 1.81
CA LEU A 339 14.45 3.78 1.45
C LEU A 339 15.47 3.88 2.60
N ASP A 340 15.51 5.00 3.31
CA ASP A 340 16.33 5.16 4.51
C ASP A 340 15.92 4.19 5.62
N LEU A 341 14.61 3.99 5.82
CA LEU A 341 14.12 2.98 6.75
C LEU A 341 14.60 1.57 6.35
N LEU A 342 14.51 1.22 5.07
CA LEU A 342 14.95 -0.09 4.58
C LEU A 342 16.46 -0.32 4.84
N ILE A 343 17.28 0.67 4.59
CA ILE A 343 18.71 0.60 4.85
C ILE A 343 19.00 0.54 6.35
N TRP A 344 18.25 1.30 7.15
CA TRP A 344 18.36 1.26 8.60
C TRP A 344 18.11 -0.14 9.16
N LEU A 345 17.01 -0.78 8.71
CA LEU A 345 16.69 -2.17 9.07
C LEU A 345 17.82 -3.13 8.70
N GLY A 346 18.37 -3.01 7.50
CA GLY A 346 19.50 -3.83 7.04
C GLY A 346 20.77 -3.64 7.89
N ARG A 347 21.13 -2.41 8.25
CA ARG A 347 22.28 -2.10 9.12
C ARG A 347 22.16 -2.72 10.50
N HIS A 348 20.94 -2.73 11.05
CA HIS A 348 20.66 -3.31 12.36
C HIS A 348 20.33 -4.81 12.31
N GLN A 349 20.42 -5.39 11.11
CA GLN A 349 20.16 -6.82 10.88
C GLN A 349 18.78 -7.25 11.41
N VAL A 350 17.77 -6.39 11.21
CA VAL A 350 16.38 -6.64 11.56
C VAL A 350 15.57 -6.76 10.28
N ALA A 351 14.79 -7.81 10.17
CA ALA A 351 13.77 -7.97 9.13
C ALA A 351 12.37 -7.83 9.75
N MET A 352 11.59 -6.91 9.23
CA MET A 352 10.23 -6.62 9.74
C MET A 352 9.21 -7.66 9.34
N ARG A 353 9.31 -8.19 8.11
CA ARG A 353 8.47 -9.24 7.53
C ARG A 353 6.98 -8.92 7.35
N ASP A 354 6.49 -7.81 7.87
CA ASP A 354 5.12 -7.32 7.62
C ASP A 354 5.09 -5.81 7.39
N LEU A 355 6.01 -5.31 6.56
CA LEU A 355 5.97 -3.92 6.11
C LEU A 355 4.75 -3.69 5.21
N LYS A 356 3.95 -2.70 5.56
CA LYS A 356 2.76 -2.24 4.83
C LYS A 356 2.39 -0.83 5.28
N PRO A 357 1.61 -0.06 4.53
CA PRO A 357 1.22 1.30 4.92
C PRO A 357 0.54 1.42 6.29
N ASP A 358 -0.16 0.36 6.74
CA ASP A 358 -0.82 0.33 8.04
C ASP A 358 0.14 0.06 9.22
N ASN A 359 1.35 -0.46 8.95
CA ASN A 359 2.39 -0.69 9.95
C ASN A 359 3.49 0.37 9.92
N LEU A 360 3.30 1.38 9.06
CA LEU A 360 4.17 2.54 8.92
C LEU A 360 3.43 3.80 9.34
N PHE A 361 4.15 4.72 9.97
CA PHE A 361 3.63 6.02 10.30
C PHE A 361 4.63 7.14 9.99
N VAL A 362 4.11 8.34 9.83
CA VAL A 362 4.90 9.54 9.59
C VAL A 362 5.10 10.26 10.91
N ALA A 363 6.36 10.42 11.31
CA ALA A 363 6.76 11.10 12.53
C ALA A 363 7.43 12.44 12.17
N GLY A 364 6.72 13.53 12.36
CA GLY A 364 7.15 14.91 12.18
C GLY A 364 6.43 15.81 13.17
N ASP A 365 6.68 17.12 13.12
CA ASP A 365 6.00 18.09 13.96
C ASP A 365 4.50 18.17 13.59
N PRO A 366 3.57 17.77 14.48
CA PRO A 366 2.13 17.78 14.18
C PRO A 366 1.59 19.16 13.78
N ALA A 367 2.19 20.26 14.27
CA ALA A 367 1.78 21.63 13.96
C ALA A 367 2.10 22.01 12.51
N GLN A 368 3.06 21.36 11.88
CA GLN A 368 3.48 21.62 10.51
C GLN A 368 2.86 20.65 9.49
N TYR A 369 1.99 19.73 9.93
CA TYR A 369 1.30 18.83 9.01
C TYR A 369 0.26 19.57 8.16
N PRO A 370 0.17 19.33 6.84
CA PRO A 370 0.93 18.38 6.02
C PRO A 370 2.18 18.98 5.35
N HIS A 371 2.57 20.23 5.65
CA HIS A 371 3.58 20.98 4.91
C HIS A 371 4.97 20.32 4.96
N PHE A 372 5.33 19.68 6.08
CA PHE A 372 6.61 18.99 6.22
C PHE A 372 6.78 17.81 5.27
N LEU A 373 5.69 17.23 4.73
CA LEU A 373 5.76 16.07 3.84
C LEU A 373 6.54 16.31 2.54
N SER A 374 6.81 17.56 2.18
CA SER A 374 7.61 17.90 1.00
C SER A 374 9.11 17.94 1.24
N ASP A 375 9.54 17.83 2.50
CA ASP A 375 10.95 17.93 2.91
C ASP A 375 11.33 16.67 3.71
N PRO A 376 12.17 15.77 3.16
CA PRO A 376 12.50 14.51 3.81
C PRO A 376 13.27 14.67 5.14
N GLU A 377 13.89 15.82 5.38
CA GLU A 377 14.63 16.10 6.61
C GLU A 377 13.72 16.47 7.80
N ARG A 378 12.45 16.83 7.53
CA ARG A 378 11.52 17.28 8.56
C ARG A 378 10.66 16.19 9.17
N PHE A 379 10.75 14.97 8.67
CA PHE A 379 10.03 13.83 9.21
C PHE A 379 10.80 12.54 8.99
N THR A 380 10.37 11.50 9.69
CA THR A 380 10.86 10.14 9.47
C THR A 380 9.69 9.18 9.31
N ILE A 381 9.91 8.05 8.64
CA ILE A 381 8.97 6.94 8.67
C ILE A 381 9.32 6.06 9.87
N GLY A 382 8.36 5.91 10.78
CA GLY A 382 8.43 5.07 11.94
C GLY A 382 7.68 3.76 11.78
N LEU A 383 7.87 2.85 12.73
CA LEU A 383 7.37 1.47 12.73
C LEU A 383 6.41 1.22 13.88
N ILE A 384 5.35 0.48 13.60
CA ILE A 384 4.43 -0.08 14.58
C ILE A 384 4.19 -1.56 14.26
N ASP A 385 3.83 -2.36 15.28
CA ASP A 385 3.53 -3.79 15.11
C ASP A 385 4.77 -4.62 14.75
N LEU A 386 5.71 -4.69 15.70
CA LEU A 386 6.99 -5.41 15.56
C LEU A 386 6.89 -6.92 15.86
N GLU A 387 5.70 -7.47 16.07
CA GLU A 387 5.48 -8.88 16.46
C GLU A 387 6.13 -9.89 15.50
N ASN A 388 6.13 -9.60 14.20
CA ASN A 388 6.69 -10.46 13.16
C ASN A 388 8.18 -10.18 12.89
N ALA A 389 8.74 -9.14 13.49
CA ALA A 389 10.12 -8.77 13.27
C ALA A 389 11.09 -9.79 13.87
N VAL A 390 12.22 -9.96 13.19
CA VAL A 390 13.28 -10.89 13.60
C VAL A 390 14.65 -10.24 13.46
N VAL A 391 15.52 -10.60 14.39
CA VAL A 391 16.95 -10.31 14.28
C VAL A 391 17.60 -11.43 13.48
N SER A 392 18.45 -11.07 12.54
CA SER A 392 19.20 -12.03 11.71
C SER A 392 19.99 -13.03 12.54
N PRO A 393 19.97 -14.33 12.19
CA PRO A 393 20.76 -15.35 12.88
C PRO A 393 22.25 -15.04 12.99
N SER A 394 22.87 -14.47 11.96
CA SER A 394 24.28 -14.04 11.96
C SER A 394 24.62 -12.96 12.99
N ALA A 395 23.63 -12.25 13.49
CA ALA A 395 23.80 -11.18 14.48
C ALA A 395 23.72 -11.67 15.94
N GLY A 396 23.89 -12.96 16.19
CA GLY A 396 23.76 -13.56 17.52
C GLY A 396 22.32 -13.76 17.95
N GLY A 397 21.35 -13.60 17.04
CA GLY A 397 19.99 -14.08 17.23
C GLY A 397 20.03 -15.61 17.38
N ALA A 398 19.38 -16.15 18.42
CA ALA A 398 19.31 -17.60 18.58
C ALA A 398 18.85 -18.26 17.28
N ALA A 399 19.64 -19.16 16.72
CA ALA A 399 19.36 -19.89 15.48
C ALA A 399 18.01 -20.64 15.49
N GLY A 400 17.33 -20.66 16.65
CA GLY A 400 16.04 -21.31 16.88
C GLY A 400 14.84 -20.37 17.00
N CYS A 401 14.99 -19.04 16.94
CA CYS A 401 13.82 -18.18 17.06
C CYS A 401 13.02 -18.15 15.75
N GLN A 402 12.13 -19.13 15.60
CA GLN A 402 11.16 -19.15 14.50
C GLN A 402 10.14 -18.03 14.70
N PRO A 403 10.12 -16.99 13.85
CA PRO A 403 9.08 -15.96 13.96
C PRO A 403 7.73 -16.55 13.57
N GLN A 404 6.67 -15.88 13.95
CA GLN A 404 5.34 -16.27 13.49
C GLN A 404 5.30 -16.27 11.96
N LEU A 405 4.80 -17.36 11.38
CA LEU A 405 4.57 -17.43 9.94
C LEU A 405 3.43 -16.50 9.58
N GLY A 406 3.75 -15.37 8.97
CA GLY A 406 2.78 -14.33 8.73
C GLY A 406 3.30 -13.23 7.81
N GLY A 407 2.40 -12.38 7.39
CA GLY A 407 2.61 -11.24 6.51
C GLY A 407 1.33 -10.91 5.78
N THR A 408 1.24 -9.69 5.28
CA THR A 408 0.10 -9.21 4.49
C THR A 408 0.27 -9.62 3.03
N PRO A 409 -0.60 -10.44 2.44
CA PRO A 409 -0.36 -11.07 1.13
C PRO A 409 0.02 -10.13 -0.01
N ALA A 410 -0.51 -8.89 -0.02
CA ALA A 410 -0.17 -7.90 -1.04
C ALA A 410 1.28 -7.36 -0.93
N TYR A 411 1.94 -7.58 0.21
CA TYR A 411 3.31 -7.12 0.51
C TYR A 411 4.23 -8.27 0.91
N ALA A 412 3.74 -9.52 0.82
CA ALA A 412 4.47 -10.70 1.24
C ALA A 412 4.84 -11.61 0.06
N THR A 413 5.88 -12.41 0.26
CA THR A 413 6.33 -13.47 -0.64
C THR A 413 6.06 -14.83 -0.03
N PRO A 414 6.14 -15.95 -0.77
CA PRO A 414 5.96 -17.30 -0.23
C PRO A 414 6.86 -17.63 0.98
N SER A 415 8.07 -17.07 1.02
CA SER A 415 9.03 -17.32 2.10
C SER A 415 8.57 -16.83 3.48
N HIS A 416 7.58 -15.93 3.56
CA HIS A 416 6.99 -15.51 4.83
C HIS A 416 6.19 -16.60 5.54
N PHE A 417 5.75 -17.62 4.80
CA PHE A 417 4.78 -18.62 5.26
C PHE A 417 5.36 -20.02 5.38
N VAL A 418 6.68 -20.13 5.36
CA VAL A 418 7.42 -21.36 5.58
C VAL A 418 8.44 -21.20 6.70
N PRO A 419 8.78 -22.27 7.43
CA PRO A 419 9.74 -22.22 8.53
C PRO A 419 11.13 -21.78 8.08
N ASN A 420 11.87 -21.09 8.95
CA ASN A 420 13.24 -20.69 8.70
C ASN A 420 14.18 -21.90 8.45
N VAL A 421 13.91 -23.03 9.07
CA VAL A 421 14.67 -24.28 8.82
C VAL A 421 14.57 -24.65 7.33
N LEU A 422 13.36 -24.64 6.77
CA LEU A 422 13.18 -24.93 5.33
C LEU A 422 13.85 -23.86 4.45
N LEU A 423 13.81 -22.59 4.85
CA LEU A 423 14.50 -21.52 4.11
C LEU A 423 16.02 -21.71 4.14
N GLY A 424 16.60 -22.12 5.28
CA GLY A 424 18.03 -22.42 5.41
C GLY A 424 18.49 -23.63 4.59
N GLU A 425 17.59 -24.61 4.34
CA GLU A 425 17.87 -25.72 3.43
C GLU A 425 17.80 -25.34 1.95
N LEU A 426 17.08 -24.27 1.63
CA LEU A 426 16.78 -23.85 0.25
C LEU A 426 17.69 -22.72 -0.23
N TYR A 427 18.19 -21.90 0.68
CA TYR A 427 18.96 -20.69 0.38
C TYR A 427 20.23 -20.63 1.21
N ASP A 428 21.35 -20.31 0.58
CA ASP A 428 22.66 -20.25 1.25
C ASP A 428 22.73 -19.12 2.30
N GLU A 429 21.98 -18.03 2.09
CA GLU A 429 21.99 -16.83 2.92
C GLU A 429 20.57 -16.47 3.41
N ILE A 430 20.12 -17.11 4.48
CA ILE A 430 18.79 -16.87 5.04
C ILE A 430 18.58 -15.41 5.44
N ASP A 431 19.60 -14.74 5.97
CA ASP A 431 19.56 -13.35 6.38
C ASP A 431 19.22 -12.43 5.20
N GLN A 432 19.80 -12.72 4.05
CA GLN A 432 19.52 -11.98 2.83
C GLN A 432 18.09 -12.22 2.35
N ILE A 433 17.56 -13.43 2.47
CA ILE A 433 16.17 -13.76 2.12
C ILE A 433 15.19 -13.04 3.02
N LEU A 434 15.44 -12.99 4.33
CA LEU A 434 14.62 -12.25 5.28
C LEU A 434 14.62 -10.73 4.94
N HIS A 435 15.77 -10.18 4.60
CA HIS A 435 15.87 -8.78 4.19
C HIS A 435 15.17 -8.51 2.85
N PHE A 436 15.25 -9.42 1.88
CA PHE A 436 14.52 -9.30 0.61
C PHE A 436 13.00 -9.43 0.76
N GLN A 437 12.48 -10.00 1.83
CA GLN A 437 11.06 -9.92 2.17
C GLN A 437 10.63 -8.45 2.35
N ASP A 438 11.42 -7.67 3.09
CA ASP A 438 11.16 -6.25 3.30
C ASP A 438 11.36 -5.43 2.02
N TRP A 439 12.36 -5.77 1.19
CA TRP A 439 12.53 -5.13 -0.12
C TRP A 439 11.31 -5.30 -1.02
N TYR A 440 10.73 -6.50 -1.07
CA TYR A 440 9.52 -6.75 -1.84
C TYR A 440 8.35 -5.89 -1.36
N ALA A 441 8.19 -5.78 -0.05
CA ALA A 441 7.17 -4.92 0.56
C ALA A 441 7.41 -3.44 0.22
N VAL A 442 8.66 -2.95 0.34
CA VAL A 442 9.04 -1.56 0.00
C VAL A 442 8.77 -1.26 -1.47
N VAL A 443 9.05 -2.19 -2.40
CA VAL A 443 8.68 -2.03 -3.82
C VAL A 443 7.17 -1.82 -3.97
N GLY A 444 6.36 -2.61 -3.26
CA GLY A 444 4.90 -2.47 -3.25
C GLY A 444 4.44 -1.11 -2.70
N ILE A 445 5.00 -0.70 -1.55
CA ILE A 445 4.65 0.56 -0.87
C ILE A 445 5.10 1.78 -1.69
N LEU A 446 6.32 1.77 -2.24
CA LEU A 446 6.83 2.86 -3.08
C LEU A 446 5.98 3.04 -4.35
N PHE A 447 5.54 1.94 -4.96
CA PHE A 447 4.59 2.02 -6.05
C PHE A 447 3.25 2.62 -5.60
N GLU A 448 2.73 2.23 -4.42
CA GLU A 448 1.47 2.75 -3.88
C GLU A 448 1.56 4.24 -3.54
N ILE A 449 2.68 4.71 -3.00
CA ILE A 449 2.94 6.13 -2.76
C ILE A 449 2.76 6.94 -4.05
N VAL A 450 3.32 6.45 -5.17
CA VAL A 450 3.38 7.21 -6.44
C VAL A 450 2.19 6.94 -7.35
N ALA A 451 1.59 5.75 -7.32
CA ALA A 451 0.49 5.37 -8.20
C ALA A 451 -0.89 5.37 -7.53
N GLY A 452 -0.98 5.58 -6.21
CA GLY A 452 -2.22 5.60 -5.44
C GLY A 452 -2.97 4.26 -5.38
N ARG A 453 -2.33 3.17 -5.76
CA ARG A 453 -2.93 1.82 -5.83
C ARG A 453 -1.90 0.74 -5.56
N ARG A 454 -2.36 -0.42 -5.10
CA ARG A 454 -1.50 -1.57 -4.82
C ARG A 454 -0.84 -2.12 -6.08
N LEU A 455 0.40 -2.62 -5.93
CA LEU A 455 1.16 -3.23 -7.02
C LEU A 455 0.81 -4.71 -7.22
N PHE A 456 0.70 -5.48 -6.14
CA PHE A 456 0.61 -6.95 -6.15
C PHE A 456 -0.73 -7.49 -5.65
N ASP A 457 -1.83 -7.15 -6.33
CA ASP A 457 -3.17 -7.67 -5.96
C ASP A 457 -3.36 -9.13 -6.36
N ARG A 458 -3.06 -9.47 -7.63
CA ARG A 458 -3.25 -10.85 -8.15
C ARG A 458 -2.31 -11.84 -7.48
N SER A 459 -1.04 -11.45 -7.33
CA SER A 459 -0.03 -12.24 -6.61
C SER A 459 -0.43 -12.44 -5.15
N GLY A 460 -0.93 -11.39 -4.49
CA GLY A 460 -1.46 -11.45 -3.14
C GLY A 460 -2.65 -12.39 -3.00
N HIS A 461 -3.61 -12.36 -3.92
CA HIS A 461 -4.74 -13.29 -3.93
C HIS A 461 -4.30 -14.75 -4.15
N MET A 462 -3.30 -14.98 -5.00
CA MET A 462 -2.74 -16.30 -5.20
C MET A 462 -2.07 -16.82 -3.93
N LEU A 463 -1.34 -15.95 -3.24
CA LEU A 463 -0.69 -16.25 -1.96
C LEU A 463 -1.72 -16.55 -0.86
N MET A 464 -2.81 -15.77 -0.76
CA MET A 464 -3.90 -16.03 0.19
C MET A 464 -4.53 -17.40 0.00
N ARG A 465 -4.78 -17.81 -1.24
CA ARG A 465 -5.33 -19.16 -1.53
C ARG A 465 -4.39 -20.25 -1.07
N TRP A 466 -3.11 -20.12 -1.36
CA TRP A 466 -2.10 -21.08 -0.93
C TRP A 466 -1.99 -21.18 0.61
N ILE A 467 -2.02 -20.04 1.31
CA ILE A 467 -2.06 -20.01 2.78
C ILE A 467 -3.31 -20.72 3.31
N GLY A 468 -4.46 -20.52 2.66
CA GLY A 468 -5.69 -21.22 3.00
C GLY A 468 -5.58 -22.74 2.81
N GLU A 469 -4.87 -23.20 1.79
CA GLU A 469 -4.57 -24.63 1.56
C GLU A 469 -3.66 -25.19 2.64
N ILE A 470 -2.58 -24.49 2.99
CA ILE A 470 -1.68 -24.89 4.07
C ILE A 470 -2.44 -25.04 5.39
N ARG A 471 -3.26 -24.06 5.75
CA ARG A 471 -4.03 -24.07 7.00
C ARG A 471 -5.02 -25.23 7.06
N ARG A 472 -5.67 -25.57 5.93
CA ARG A 472 -6.60 -26.71 5.86
C ARG A 472 -5.92 -28.06 6.02
N ARG A 473 -4.65 -28.18 5.58
CA ARG A 473 -3.83 -29.41 5.78
C ARG A 473 -3.48 -29.63 7.26
N GLY A 474 -3.47 -28.55 8.07
CA GLY A 474 -3.12 -28.60 9.49
C GLY A 474 -1.63 -28.84 9.75
N GLU A 475 -1.26 -28.85 11.03
CA GLU A 475 0.14 -29.03 11.48
C GLU A 475 0.73 -30.40 11.13
N ARG A 476 -0.13 -31.40 10.87
CA ARG A 476 0.31 -32.80 10.53
C ARG A 476 0.99 -32.89 9.16
N TYR A 477 0.77 -31.90 8.26
CA TYR A 477 1.34 -31.93 6.91
C TYR A 477 2.05 -30.58 6.64
N PRO A 478 3.26 -30.39 7.19
CA PRO A 478 4.03 -29.17 6.96
C PRO A 478 4.35 -29.03 5.46
N VAL A 479 4.53 -27.79 5.03
CA VAL A 479 4.91 -27.49 3.65
C VAL A 479 6.27 -28.13 3.34
N GLY A 480 6.28 -29.08 2.41
CA GLY A 480 7.50 -29.73 1.96
C GLY A 480 8.26 -28.87 0.93
N ARG A 481 9.54 -29.17 0.74
CA ARG A 481 10.44 -28.50 -0.21
C ARG A 481 9.85 -28.40 -1.62
N SER A 482 9.37 -29.52 -2.19
CA SER A 482 8.82 -29.57 -3.56
C SER A 482 7.55 -28.75 -3.72
N ASP A 483 6.68 -28.71 -2.71
CA ASP A 483 5.46 -27.88 -2.72
C ASP A 483 5.80 -26.40 -2.70
N TYR A 484 6.76 -26.01 -1.85
CA TYR A 484 7.27 -24.63 -1.81
C TYR A 484 7.89 -24.23 -3.14
N GLU A 485 8.84 -25.00 -3.69
CA GLU A 485 9.53 -24.68 -4.93
C GLU A 485 8.56 -24.53 -6.12
N ARG A 486 7.54 -25.43 -6.20
CA ARG A 486 6.50 -25.37 -7.23
C ARG A 486 5.65 -24.11 -7.12
N PHE A 487 5.20 -23.81 -5.89
CA PHE A 487 4.39 -22.61 -5.66
C PHE A 487 5.22 -21.35 -5.85
N ASN A 488 6.45 -21.28 -5.32
CA ASN A 488 7.36 -20.16 -5.43
C ASN A 488 7.64 -19.79 -6.89
N ARG A 489 7.90 -20.77 -7.78
CA ARG A 489 8.07 -20.51 -9.23
C ARG A 489 6.82 -19.89 -9.86
N ARG A 490 5.62 -20.38 -9.53
CA ARG A 490 4.35 -19.85 -10.04
C ARG A 490 4.10 -18.42 -9.52
N PHE A 491 4.38 -18.20 -8.25
CA PHE A 491 4.25 -16.89 -7.63
C PHE A 491 5.13 -15.84 -8.33
N TRP A 492 6.42 -16.11 -8.51
CA TRP A 492 7.33 -15.17 -9.15
C TRP A 492 7.03 -14.95 -10.62
N TYR A 493 6.50 -15.95 -11.33
CA TYR A 493 5.99 -15.75 -12.68
C TYR A 493 4.83 -14.74 -12.70
N GLN A 494 3.83 -14.94 -11.83
CA GLN A 494 2.68 -14.05 -11.70
C GLN A 494 3.09 -12.64 -11.25
N ALA A 495 3.95 -12.54 -10.23
CA ALA A 495 4.42 -11.25 -9.70
C ALA A 495 5.17 -10.44 -10.75
N ARG A 496 5.99 -11.08 -11.61
CA ARG A 496 6.66 -10.41 -12.73
C ARG A 496 5.70 -9.91 -13.78
N ALA A 497 4.72 -10.72 -14.15
CA ALA A 497 3.70 -10.33 -15.13
C ALA A 497 2.89 -9.12 -14.61
N GLU A 498 2.48 -9.18 -13.35
CA GLU A 498 1.73 -8.11 -12.68
C GLU A 498 2.57 -6.83 -12.52
N PHE A 499 3.83 -6.95 -12.10
CA PHE A 499 4.76 -5.83 -11.99
C PHE A 499 4.89 -5.09 -13.33
N ARG A 500 5.15 -5.81 -14.43
CA ARG A 500 5.29 -5.21 -15.77
C ARG A 500 4.01 -4.50 -16.21
N ALA A 501 2.86 -5.16 -16.08
CA ALA A 501 1.57 -4.59 -16.46
C ALA A 501 1.22 -3.33 -15.65
N ARG A 502 1.40 -3.39 -14.31
CA ARG A 502 1.07 -2.28 -13.41
C ARG A 502 2.01 -1.09 -13.58
N THR A 503 3.32 -1.33 -13.72
CA THR A 503 4.30 -0.25 -13.93
C THR A 503 4.18 0.37 -15.32
N ALA A 504 3.81 -0.38 -16.35
CA ALA A 504 3.49 0.17 -17.67
C ALA A 504 2.22 1.06 -17.61
N ALA A 505 1.15 0.58 -16.95
CA ALA A 505 -0.08 1.35 -16.80
C ALA A 505 0.06 2.59 -15.89
N ALA A 506 1.10 2.68 -15.06
CA ALA A 506 1.41 3.81 -14.19
C ALA A 506 2.61 4.64 -14.70
N ASP A 507 3.05 4.44 -15.91
CA ASP A 507 4.28 5.05 -16.45
C ASP A 507 4.28 6.57 -16.34
N ALA A 508 3.17 7.20 -16.69
CA ALA A 508 2.99 8.66 -16.60
C ALA A 508 3.14 9.20 -15.17
N CYS A 509 2.83 8.40 -14.14
CA CYS A 509 2.98 8.75 -12.73
C CYS A 509 4.41 8.47 -12.23
N LEU A 510 5.01 7.35 -12.63
CA LEU A 510 6.28 6.87 -12.09
C LEU A 510 7.50 7.60 -12.64
N ARG A 511 7.47 8.06 -13.89
CA ARG A 511 8.62 8.76 -14.52
C ARG A 511 8.92 10.13 -13.91
N PRO A 512 7.94 10.99 -13.62
CA PRO A 512 8.20 12.33 -13.12
C PRO A 512 8.73 12.37 -11.70
N VAL A 513 8.49 11.33 -10.89
CA VAL A 513 8.93 11.26 -9.49
C VAL A 513 10.32 10.64 -9.44
N SER A 514 11.28 11.39 -8.88
CA SER A 514 12.65 10.91 -8.65
C SER A 514 12.98 11.00 -7.16
N VAL A 515 13.62 9.97 -6.63
CA VAL A 515 14.02 9.87 -5.23
C VAL A 515 15.54 9.80 -5.09
N PRO A 516 16.14 10.40 -4.05
CA PRO A 516 17.51 10.16 -3.71
C PRO A 516 17.69 8.71 -3.27
N VAL A 517 18.77 8.08 -3.67
CA VAL A 517 19.08 6.70 -3.31
C VAL A 517 20.19 6.68 -2.26
N PRO A 518 19.96 6.12 -1.06
CA PRO A 518 20.97 5.97 -0.05
C PRO A 518 22.18 5.18 -0.56
N GLU A 519 23.38 5.50 -0.07
CA GLU A 519 24.65 4.96 -0.56
C GLU A 519 24.68 3.42 -0.53
N MET A 520 24.36 2.81 0.61
CA MET A 520 24.33 1.34 0.71
C MET A 520 23.36 0.67 -0.26
N LEU A 521 22.20 1.27 -0.53
CA LEU A 521 21.27 0.76 -1.51
C LEU A 521 21.86 0.89 -2.92
N ARG A 522 22.53 2.01 -3.20
CA ARG A 522 23.23 2.26 -4.45
C ARG A 522 24.29 1.19 -4.72
N ASP A 523 25.13 0.88 -3.72
CA ASP A 523 26.16 -0.16 -3.85
C ASP A 523 25.57 -1.54 -4.14
N CYS A 524 24.50 -1.90 -3.43
CA CYS A 524 23.77 -3.13 -3.66
C CYS A 524 23.19 -3.20 -5.08
N LEU A 525 22.64 -2.11 -5.57
CA LEU A 525 22.09 -2.00 -6.94
C LEU A 525 23.20 -2.01 -8.00
N HIS A 526 24.35 -1.39 -7.74
CA HIS A 526 25.53 -1.46 -8.63
C HIS A 526 26.04 -2.90 -8.77
N ALA A 527 26.19 -3.63 -7.67
CA ALA A 527 26.58 -5.04 -7.70
C ALA A 527 25.58 -5.88 -8.54
N TYR A 528 24.28 -5.64 -8.38
CA TYR A 528 23.24 -6.28 -9.19
C TYR A 528 23.36 -5.92 -10.68
N LEU A 529 23.55 -4.64 -11.02
CA LEU A 529 23.68 -4.20 -12.43
C LEU A 529 24.91 -4.78 -13.11
N LYS A 530 26.03 -4.89 -12.38
CA LYS A 530 27.25 -5.56 -12.87
C LYS A 530 26.97 -7.02 -13.20
N TRP A 531 26.41 -7.78 -12.25
CA TRP A 531 26.02 -9.17 -12.47
C TRP A 531 25.04 -9.33 -13.65
N ARG A 532 24.03 -8.46 -13.75
CA ARG A 532 23.06 -8.46 -14.84
C ARG A 532 23.75 -8.18 -16.20
N GLY A 533 24.72 -7.26 -16.22
CA GLY A 533 25.54 -6.97 -17.41
C GLY A 533 26.29 -8.18 -17.93
N GLU A 534 26.94 -8.92 -17.05
CA GLU A 534 27.63 -10.16 -17.37
C GLU A 534 26.68 -11.27 -17.86
N THR A 535 25.50 -11.37 -17.22
CA THR A 535 24.47 -12.33 -17.62
C THR A 535 23.88 -12.01 -18.99
N LEU A 536 23.60 -10.74 -19.29
CA LEU A 536 23.13 -10.30 -20.59
C LEU A 536 24.16 -10.54 -21.67
N ARG A 537 25.45 -10.25 -21.39
CA ARG A 537 26.55 -10.52 -22.32
C ARG A 537 26.63 -12.01 -22.66
N ARG A 538 26.67 -12.88 -21.64
CA ARG A 538 26.69 -14.34 -21.87
C ARG A 538 25.50 -14.83 -22.68
N ARG A 539 24.29 -14.28 -22.47
CA ARG A 539 23.10 -14.63 -23.27
C ARG A 539 23.17 -14.14 -24.72
N ILE A 540 23.71 -12.95 -24.94
CA ILE A 540 23.94 -12.41 -26.30
C ILE A 540 24.94 -13.30 -27.03
N ASP A 541 26.07 -13.62 -26.38
CA ASP A 541 27.12 -14.47 -26.94
C ASP A 541 26.59 -15.87 -27.26
N ALA A 542 25.83 -16.49 -26.36
CA ALA A 542 25.19 -17.79 -26.59
C ALA A 542 24.18 -17.75 -27.74
N LEU A 543 23.35 -16.69 -27.82
CA LEU A 543 22.37 -16.54 -28.91
C LEU A 543 23.05 -16.37 -30.27
N VAL A 544 24.16 -15.62 -30.31
CA VAL A 544 24.95 -15.44 -31.53
C VAL A 544 25.68 -16.72 -31.92
N ALA A 545 26.17 -17.51 -30.93
CA ALA A 545 26.86 -18.78 -31.18
C ALA A 545 25.92 -19.91 -31.66
N THR A 546 24.68 -19.93 -31.19
CA THR A 546 23.66 -20.96 -31.50
C THR A 546 22.83 -20.62 -32.75
N GLY A 547 22.94 -19.40 -33.27
CA GLY A 547 22.23 -19.00 -34.49
C GLY A 547 22.82 -19.65 -35.76
N ASP A 548 22.00 -19.90 -36.79
CA ASP A 548 22.40 -20.38 -38.13
C ASP A 548 23.37 -19.43 -38.87
N PHE A 549 24.02 -18.53 -38.16
CA PHE A 549 25.07 -17.62 -38.62
C PHE A 549 26.44 -18.30 -38.69
N ILE A 550 26.49 -19.64 -38.51
CA ILE A 550 27.71 -20.44 -38.34
C ILE A 550 28.68 -20.35 -39.50
N GLY A 551 28.21 -19.96 -40.71
CA GLY A 551 29.07 -19.76 -41.88
C GLY A 551 29.87 -18.43 -41.88
N GLU A 552 29.44 -17.41 -41.09
CA GLU A 552 30.02 -16.08 -41.16
C GLU A 552 30.43 -15.54 -39.76
N LYS A 553 31.62 -15.88 -39.29
CA LYS A 553 32.21 -15.33 -38.05
C LYS A 553 32.17 -13.79 -38.00
N ARG A 554 32.20 -13.13 -39.17
CA ARG A 554 32.15 -11.68 -39.30
C ARG A 554 30.75 -11.16 -39.00
N LEU A 555 29.67 -11.82 -39.46
CA LEU A 555 28.28 -11.47 -39.20
C LEU A 555 27.96 -11.63 -37.72
N GLY A 556 28.37 -12.72 -37.07
CA GLY A 556 28.18 -12.95 -35.65
C GLY A 556 28.81 -11.84 -34.80
N ARG A 557 30.03 -11.41 -35.09
CA ARG A 557 30.68 -10.26 -34.40
C ARG A 557 29.93 -8.95 -34.62
N THR A 558 29.49 -8.69 -35.85
CA THR A 558 28.71 -7.48 -36.22
C THR A 558 27.38 -7.45 -35.47
N LEU A 559 26.70 -8.59 -35.31
CA LEU A 559 25.47 -8.71 -34.54
C LEU A 559 25.69 -8.54 -33.05
N ALA A 560 26.78 -9.12 -32.51
CA ALA A 560 27.16 -8.98 -31.11
C ALA A 560 27.55 -7.54 -30.75
N SER A 561 28.20 -6.80 -31.62
CA SER A 561 28.61 -5.41 -31.44
C SER A 561 27.52 -4.40 -31.86
N GLY A 562 26.57 -4.76 -32.70
CA GLY A 562 25.54 -3.87 -33.25
C GLY A 562 24.63 -3.26 -32.20
N GLY A 563 24.29 -1.98 -32.37
CA GLY A 563 23.29 -1.29 -31.56
C GLY A 563 21.86 -1.68 -31.95
N VAL A 564 20.88 -1.37 -31.04
CA VAL A 564 19.45 -1.69 -31.21
C VAL A 564 18.92 -1.22 -32.56
N ALA A 565 19.13 0.04 -32.95
CA ALA A 565 18.64 0.63 -34.17
C ALA A 565 19.18 -0.08 -35.45
N SER A 566 20.41 -0.58 -35.40
CA SER A 566 21.00 -1.33 -36.54
C SER A 566 20.38 -2.72 -36.69
N LEU A 567 20.09 -3.38 -35.54
CA LEU A 567 19.43 -4.67 -35.52
C LEU A 567 17.97 -4.59 -35.95
N GLU A 568 17.25 -3.53 -35.57
CA GLU A 568 15.87 -3.26 -36.00
C GLU A 568 15.79 -3.02 -37.50
N ARG A 569 16.72 -2.25 -38.07
CA ARG A 569 16.81 -2.07 -39.54
C ARG A 569 17.06 -3.39 -40.27
N LEU A 570 17.94 -4.23 -39.72
CA LEU A 570 18.19 -5.56 -40.29
C LEU A 570 16.97 -6.46 -40.21
N MET A 571 16.26 -6.44 -39.04
CA MET A 571 15.02 -7.17 -38.84
C MET A 571 13.91 -6.73 -39.79
N ALA A 572 13.78 -5.42 -40.09
CA ALA A 572 12.83 -4.89 -41.05
C ALA A 572 13.12 -5.42 -42.48
N ARG A 573 14.39 -5.47 -42.87
CA ARG A 573 14.81 -6.06 -44.18
C ARG A 573 14.48 -7.55 -44.27
N CYS A 574 14.73 -8.32 -43.20
CA CYS A 574 14.39 -9.75 -43.17
C CYS A 574 12.87 -10.00 -43.27
N ARG A 575 12.05 -9.10 -42.73
CA ARG A 575 10.58 -9.18 -42.87
C ARG A 575 10.07 -8.90 -44.26
N GLN A 576 10.74 -8.01 -45.02
CA GLN A 576 10.37 -7.70 -46.41
C GLN A 576 10.68 -8.85 -47.37
N GLN A 577 11.63 -9.70 -47.03
CA GLN A 577 12.04 -10.86 -47.85
C GLN A 577 11.48 -12.14 -47.22
N ALA A 578 10.26 -12.53 -47.61
CA ALA A 578 9.52 -13.65 -47.04
C ALA A 578 10.07 -15.04 -47.42
N SER A 579 11.27 -15.40 -46.92
CA SER A 579 11.77 -16.77 -46.99
C SER A 579 11.78 -17.45 -45.63
N PRO A 580 11.67 -18.80 -45.53
CA PRO A 580 11.74 -19.54 -44.28
C PRO A 580 13.04 -19.27 -43.48
N ALA A 581 14.16 -19.07 -44.19
CA ALA A 581 15.44 -18.70 -43.60
C ALA A 581 15.38 -17.31 -42.97
N ASN A 582 14.80 -16.31 -43.64
CA ASN A 582 14.64 -14.95 -43.16
C ASN A 582 13.68 -14.87 -41.96
N GLN A 583 12.67 -15.73 -41.85
CA GLN A 583 11.79 -15.83 -40.69
C GLN A 583 12.55 -16.32 -39.46
N ARG A 584 13.42 -17.33 -39.57
CA ARG A 584 14.28 -17.83 -38.47
C ARG A 584 15.26 -16.75 -38.04
N ILE A 585 15.92 -16.08 -38.96
CA ILE A 585 16.83 -14.96 -38.70
C ILE A 585 16.06 -13.81 -38.02
N GLY A 586 14.87 -13.47 -38.49
CA GLY A 586 14.02 -12.45 -37.91
C GLY A 586 13.66 -12.75 -36.45
N ALA A 587 13.34 -14.01 -36.11
CA ALA A 587 13.07 -14.43 -34.71
C ALA A 587 14.32 -14.34 -33.83
N LEU A 588 15.49 -14.67 -34.32
CA LEU A 588 16.76 -14.51 -33.62
C LEU A 588 17.10 -13.03 -33.39
N LEU A 589 16.94 -12.19 -34.42
CA LEU A 589 17.14 -10.73 -34.32
C LEU A 589 16.20 -10.10 -33.34
N GLN A 590 14.94 -10.52 -33.28
CA GLN A 590 13.98 -10.05 -32.28
C GLN A 590 14.45 -10.34 -30.84
N LYS A 591 14.93 -11.57 -30.57
CA LYS A 591 15.53 -11.91 -29.29
C LYS A 591 16.76 -11.07 -28.97
N LEU A 592 17.62 -10.84 -29.99
CA LEU A 592 18.83 -10.04 -29.83
C LEU A 592 18.51 -8.56 -29.54
N VAL A 593 17.53 -7.98 -30.25
CA VAL A 593 17.02 -6.63 -29.98
C VAL A 593 16.56 -6.50 -28.55
N LEU A 594 15.76 -7.44 -28.04
CA LEU A 594 15.30 -7.44 -26.64
C LEU A 594 16.48 -7.47 -25.64
N LEU A 595 17.48 -8.32 -25.88
CA LEU A 595 18.67 -8.40 -25.02
C LEU A 595 19.51 -7.12 -25.07
N LYS A 596 19.69 -6.53 -26.24
CA LYS A 596 20.42 -5.27 -26.42
C LYS A 596 19.70 -4.08 -25.83
N THR A 597 18.37 -4.01 -25.94
CA THR A 597 17.54 -3.01 -25.27
C THR A 597 17.71 -3.12 -23.75
N ALA A 598 17.66 -4.33 -23.21
CA ALA A 598 17.90 -4.56 -21.78
C ALA A 598 19.33 -4.16 -21.36
N GLN A 599 20.33 -4.37 -22.23
CA GLN A 599 21.72 -3.94 -21.99
C GLN A 599 21.84 -2.41 -21.98
N SER A 600 21.18 -1.70 -22.90
CA SER A 600 21.16 -0.23 -22.95
C SER A 600 20.44 0.35 -21.72
N GLN A 601 19.30 -0.21 -21.34
CA GLN A 601 18.56 0.20 -20.12
C GLN A 601 19.39 -0.01 -18.85
N ARG A 602 20.15 -1.13 -18.78
CA ARG A 602 21.08 -1.38 -17.69
C ARG A 602 22.19 -0.33 -17.63
N ALA A 603 22.81 -0.02 -18.76
CA ALA A 603 23.88 0.97 -18.82
C ALA A 603 23.40 2.37 -18.42
N ALA A 604 22.20 2.77 -18.85
CA ALA A 604 21.57 4.01 -18.43
C ALA A 604 21.29 4.04 -16.91
N ALA A 605 20.84 2.93 -16.34
CA ALA A 605 20.60 2.80 -14.90
C ALA A 605 21.91 2.90 -14.11
N GLU A 606 22.98 2.25 -14.59
CA GLU A 606 24.32 2.32 -13.99
C GLU A 606 24.89 3.74 -14.01
N GLN A 607 24.74 4.44 -15.13
CA GLN A 607 25.15 5.84 -15.24
C GLN A 607 24.35 6.75 -14.30
N ALA A 608 23.04 6.52 -14.21
CA ALA A 608 22.17 7.28 -13.30
C ALA A 608 22.56 7.07 -11.82
N LEU A 609 23.00 5.86 -11.44
CA LEU A 609 23.46 5.55 -10.09
C LEU A 609 24.86 6.11 -9.77
N ALA A 610 25.71 6.33 -10.76
CA ALA A 610 27.10 6.71 -10.58
C ALA A 610 27.27 8.13 -10.03
N ALA A 611 26.32 9.04 -10.26
CA ALA A 611 26.41 10.43 -9.82
C ALA A 611 26.21 10.52 -8.28
N PRO A 612 27.08 11.23 -7.54
CA PRO A 612 26.89 11.51 -6.11
C PRO A 612 25.56 12.24 -5.89
N GLY A 613 24.76 11.80 -4.92
CA GLY A 613 23.45 12.39 -4.64
C GLY A 613 22.42 12.18 -5.75
N ALA A 614 22.63 11.20 -6.65
CA ALA A 614 21.75 10.92 -7.77
C ALA A 614 20.30 10.71 -7.35
N ARG A 615 19.41 11.43 -8.00
CA ARG A 615 17.97 11.21 -7.91
C ARG A 615 17.55 10.31 -9.06
N ILE A 616 16.97 9.17 -8.74
CA ILE A 616 16.59 8.16 -9.74
C ILE A 616 15.08 8.16 -9.92
N PRO A 617 14.58 8.14 -11.17
CA PRO A 617 13.15 7.97 -11.42
C PRO A 617 12.62 6.70 -10.74
N VAL A 618 11.49 6.85 -10.04
CA VAL A 618 10.91 5.74 -9.25
C VAL A 618 10.67 4.50 -10.12
N LYS A 619 10.29 4.66 -11.39
CA LYS A 619 10.15 3.52 -12.31
C LYS A 619 11.44 2.70 -12.45
N ALA A 620 12.57 3.35 -12.63
CA ALA A 620 13.86 2.68 -12.78
C ALA A 620 14.28 2.00 -11.46
N LEU A 621 14.09 2.69 -10.35
CA LEU A 621 14.38 2.16 -9.02
C LEU A 621 13.54 0.91 -8.70
N LEU A 622 12.22 1.00 -8.87
CA LEU A 622 11.30 -0.14 -8.68
C LEU A 622 11.72 -1.35 -9.53
N THR A 623 12.12 -1.10 -10.78
CA THR A 623 12.55 -2.18 -11.68
C THR A 623 13.83 -2.85 -11.16
N MET A 624 14.83 -2.08 -10.75
CA MET A 624 16.08 -2.61 -10.22
C MET A 624 15.86 -3.40 -8.92
N MET A 625 15.11 -2.83 -7.97
CA MET A 625 14.81 -3.47 -6.70
C MET A 625 14.01 -4.76 -6.88
N PHE A 626 12.92 -4.70 -7.65
CA PHE A 626 12.08 -5.88 -7.90
C PHE A 626 12.83 -7.01 -8.59
N GLU A 627 13.60 -6.71 -9.64
CA GLU A 627 14.36 -7.75 -10.34
C GLU A 627 15.47 -8.34 -9.47
N ARG A 628 16.10 -7.55 -8.58
CA ARG A 628 17.09 -8.06 -7.62
C ARG A 628 16.46 -9.04 -6.64
N VAL A 629 15.31 -8.68 -6.06
CA VAL A 629 14.54 -9.54 -5.16
C VAL A 629 14.08 -10.82 -5.87
N ALA A 630 13.49 -10.66 -7.05
CA ALA A 630 13.00 -11.80 -7.83
C ALA A 630 14.12 -12.74 -8.26
N GLN A 631 15.33 -12.24 -8.51
CA GLN A 631 16.50 -13.06 -8.79
C GLN A 631 16.88 -13.92 -7.58
N ALA A 632 17.00 -13.31 -6.40
CA ALA A 632 17.43 -13.99 -5.19
C ALA A 632 16.41 -15.03 -4.70
N MET A 633 15.12 -14.74 -4.82
CA MET A 633 14.06 -15.54 -4.19
C MET A 633 13.36 -16.53 -5.13
N ARG A 634 13.57 -16.43 -6.45
CA ARG A 634 12.88 -17.29 -7.42
C ARG A 634 13.37 -18.75 -7.43
N SER A 635 14.67 -18.94 -7.35
CA SER A 635 15.30 -20.27 -7.47
C SER A 635 16.15 -20.53 -6.24
N PRO A 636 15.75 -21.45 -5.38
CA PRO A 636 16.64 -21.96 -4.34
C PRO A 636 17.90 -22.49 -4.99
N LEU A 637 19.06 -22.10 -4.46
CA LEU A 637 20.34 -22.59 -4.95
C LEU A 637 20.49 -24.04 -4.54
N ARG A 638 20.71 -24.96 -5.50
CA ARG A 638 21.23 -26.28 -5.20
C ARG A 638 22.74 -26.15 -5.08
N ALA A 639 23.30 -26.57 -3.97
CA ALA A 639 24.74 -26.78 -3.85
C ALA A 639 25.19 -27.69 -5.01
N GLY A 640 25.94 -27.15 -5.99
CA GLY A 640 26.51 -27.93 -7.09
C GLY A 640 25.87 -27.78 -8.48
N ASP A 641 24.77 -27.11 -8.62
CA ASP A 641 24.21 -26.87 -9.96
C ASP A 641 24.74 -25.58 -10.58
N ALA A 642 25.53 -25.72 -11.66
CA ALA A 642 25.76 -24.64 -12.60
C ALA A 642 24.40 -24.04 -13.03
N PRO A 643 24.30 -22.72 -13.35
CA PRO A 643 23.04 -22.08 -13.65
C PRO A 643 22.30 -22.85 -14.74
N LEU A 644 21.21 -23.51 -14.37
CA LEU A 644 20.35 -24.23 -15.30
C LEU A 644 19.98 -23.28 -16.46
N SER A 645 20.24 -23.73 -17.67
CA SER A 645 19.73 -23.13 -18.88
C SER A 645 18.25 -22.77 -18.67
N PRO A 646 17.83 -21.56 -18.99
CA PRO A 646 16.42 -21.20 -18.86
C PRO A 646 15.63 -22.18 -19.74
N ALA A 647 14.65 -22.87 -19.15
CA ALA A 647 13.66 -23.56 -19.95
C ALA A 647 13.10 -22.56 -20.98
N PRO A 648 12.98 -22.96 -22.25
CA PRO A 648 12.48 -22.06 -23.27
C PRO A 648 11.12 -21.54 -22.82
N ASP A 649 11.00 -20.21 -22.70
CA ASP A 649 9.72 -19.54 -22.49
C ASP A 649 8.80 -19.96 -23.65
N ARG A 650 7.91 -20.93 -23.39
CA ARG A 650 6.83 -21.22 -24.35
C ARG A 650 5.98 -19.94 -24.45
N PRO A 651 5.88 -19.32 -25.63
CA PRO A 651 5.02 -18.18 -25.80
C PRO A 651 3.58 -18.64 -25.55
N LEU A 652 2.91 -17.99 -24.60
CA LEU A 652 1.48 -18.09 -24.44
C LEU A 652 0.84 -17.57 -25.73
N ARG A 653 0.12 -18.44 -26.45
CA ARG A 653 -0.74 -18.03 -27.57
C ARG A 653 -1.71 -16.95 -27.03
N GLY A 654 -1.57 -15.73 -27.53
CA GLY A 654 -2.41 -14.59 -27.16
C GLY A 654 -1.69 -13.31 -26.72
N THR A 655 -0.37 -13.32 -26.48
CA THR A 655 0.41 -12.13 -26.08
C THR A 655 1.10 -11.39 -27.22
N GLU A 656 1.04 -11.90 -28.43
CA GLU A 656 1.65 -11.24 -29.60
C GLU A 656 0.99 -9.90 -29.95
N ALA A 657 -0.32 -9.75 -29.72
CA ALA A 657 -1.04 -8.49 -29.99
C ALA A 657 -0.69 -7.35 -29.00
N LEU A 658 -0.28 -7.67 -27.77
CA LEU A 658 0.11 -6.68 -26.76
C LEU A 658 1.56 -6.21 -26.87
N LEU A 659 2.44 -7.02 -27.46
CA LEU A 659 3.84 -6.65 -27.67
C LEU A 659 4.01 -5.69 -28.86
N VAL A 660 3.14 -5.75 -29.86
CA VAL A 660 3.16 -4.84 -31.05
C VAL A 660 2.68 -3.43 -30.65
N GLN A 661 1.75 -3.29 -29.70
CA GLN A 661 1.29 -1.97 -29.24
C GLN A 661 2.31 -1.23 -28.36
N CYS A 662 3.25 -1.92 -27.71
CA CYS A 662 4.27 -1.28 -26.89
C CYS A 662 5.44 -0.70 -27.69
N THR A 663 5.62 -1.08 -28.96
CA THR A 663 6.70 -0.56 -29.82
C THR A 663 6.33 0.73 -30.54
N HIS A 664 5.05 1.09 -30.64
CA HIS A 664 4.59 2.33 -31.32
C HIS A 664 4.52 3.56 -30.41
N SER A 665 4.82 3.44 -29.10
CA SER A 665 4.78 4.58 -28.16
C SER A 665 6.17 5.16 -27.83
N LEU A 666 7.19 4.83 -28.60
CA LEU A 666 8.57 5.30 -28.39
C LEU A 666 9.16 5.97 -29.65
N SER A 667 8.30 6.62 -30.44
CA SER A 667 8.74 7.65 -31.40
C SER A 667 8.37 9.03 -30.92
#